data_8d5a01f4d4e6422918056aa3a46955d5
#
_entry.id   8d5a01f4d4e6422918056aa3a46955d5
#
_cell.length_a   1.000
_cell.length_b   1.000
_cell.length_c   1.000
_cell.angle_alpha   90.00
_cell.angle_beta   90.00
_cell.angle_gamma   90.00
#
_symmetry.space_group_name_H-M   'P 1'
#
loop_
_entity.id
_entity.type
_entity.pdbx_description
1 polymer ?
#
loop_
_entity_poly.entity_id
_entity_poly.type
_entity_poly.pdbx_seq_one_letter_code
_entity_poly.pdbx_strand_id
1 'polypeptide(L)'
;LIEMHNFPIEKNPEVDFYSSLTGEKITMDSLTIAQNSTKVCYKTVDFPAFTEKMSRNGFSTFVELGPNSTCTNWIKDTLNQNKHTACAIDKKGTGSIQSLYECLAQLISNGIEIDLSMLYPNSNKEQVKKRFTKKVTTGGRPVYDVLLSQAMKKQFANVKRKDKIVVTKQETVLSRTVKSKNTLEKTPRMINTPNPKIANKIAENGLKLQDFNDPNHLKDKKIIFTKEDLIEFSEGKIGNVFGAEYNVIDQYKRRVMLPMDPYLLVSRVTGLDGKLGEYKPSTMQTEYDIPYNSGYATDTQIPWAVSVESGQCDLMLISYLGIDLENKGDYVYRLLDCTLNFIDDLPFEGQTLRYDISINSFVRNGRNLLFFFSYECFVEDRMVLKMTNGVAGFFTYDELSKGNGVVYTDSEKKVLAEVEKKKFIPFLTTKKTAFTIEDLRHLINGDAHICFDDPSYFPNGRNKSIRLAPEKMLMLNRITKVDIHGGPYGLGEIIAEKDLSPDDWYFPCHFRDDQVLAGSLQAEGGGNLLRFFMMMLGLQRLKKDSRFQPIFGLQQKVRCRKEVTPTDKKLVYRLVIKDIGLLPDPYVIGDLEIIVDGVITVHFANLGLQLREKDNPRYLEKPKKVTENVLLNETDIETFALGRLADCFGPEYAVYDNRALSRQPNTDLQLLSRVIKIDGERFDFSKPTNIWTEYEVPRDAWYYKQNASMTMPYAVLMEIALQPCGLLGAYLGSTLQFPEKDLYFRNLDGDGTLLD
;
A
#
# COMPACT_ATOMS: atom_id res chain seq x y z
N LEU A 1 12.67 -54.95 16.47
CA LEU A 1 12.47 -53.69 15.72
C LEU A 1 12.38 -53.96 14.21
N ILE A 2 13.29 -54.74 13.59
CA ILE A 2 13.22 -55.04 12.16
C ILE A 2 11.89 -55.70 11.83
N GLU A 3 11.47 -56.71 12.58
CA GLU A 3 10.14 -57.36 12.39
C GLU A 3 8.97 -56.39 12.54
N MET A 4 9.05 -55.48 13.46
CA MET A 4 8.03 -54.44 13.67
C MET A 4 7.92 -53.47 12.49
N HIS A 5 8.99 -53.22 11.76
CA HIS A 5 9.03 -52.29 10.61
C HIS A 5 8.90 -53.04 9.26
N ASN A 6 8.78 -54.34 9.27
CA ASN A 6 8.71 -55.15 8.04
C ASN A 6 7.27 -55.29 7.55
N PHE A 7 6.79 -54.29 6.83
CA PHE A 7 5.46 -54.24 6.24
C PHE A 7 5.52 -54.60 4.74
N PRO A 8 4.48 -55.21 4.17
CA PRO A 8 4.34 -55.32 2.73
C PRO A 8 4.37 -53.97 2.05
N ILE A 9 5.15 -53.82 0.99
CA ILE A 9 5.31 -52.58 0.24
C ILE A 9 4.82 -52.82 -1.19
N GLU A 10 3.96 -51.92 -1.64
CA GLU A 10 3.67 -51.83 -3.08
C GLU A 10 4.85 -51.18 -3.78
N LYS A 11 5.33 -51.81 -4.84
CA LYS A 11 6.45 -51.29 -5.62
C LYS A 11 5.98 -50.07 -6.41
N ASN A 12 6.49 -48.92 -6.07
CA ASN A 12 6.36 -47.71 -6.90
C ASN A 12 7.72 -47.40 -7.55
N PRO A 13 7.94 -47.76 -8.80
CA PRO A 13 9.24 -47.60 -9.46
C PRO A 13 9.56 -46.15 -9.85
N GLU A 14 8.61 -45.23 -9.73
CA GLU A 14 8.78 -43.85 -10.18
C GLU A 14 9.39 -42.91 -9.13
N VAL A 15 9.56 -43.37 -7.90
CA VAL A 15 10.07 -42.55 -6.78
C VAL A 15 11.34 -43.14 -6.21
N ASP A 16 12.38 -42.34 -6.09
CA ASP A 16 13.64 -42.72 -5.47
C ASP A 16 13.62 -42.46 -3.96
N PHE A 17 14.10 -43.44 -3.19
CA PHE A 17 14.21 -43.33 -1.74
C PHE A 17 15.68 -43.24 -1.32
N TYR A 18 15.95 -42.30 -0.38
CA TYR A 18 17.29 -42.05 0.16
C TYR A 18 17.29 -42.26 1.65
N SER A 19 18.33 -42.92 2.16
CA SER A 19 18.55 -43.10 3.60
C SER A 19 18.99 -41.75 4.23
N SER A 20 18.31 -41.27 5.23
CA SER A 20 18.75 -40.10 6.00
C SER A 20 20.02 -40.31 6.79
N LEU A 21 20.44 -41.58 7.02
CA LEU A 21 21.68 -41.93 7.68
C LEU A 21 22.91 -41.84 6.77
N THR A 22 22.76 -42.18 5.49
CA THR A 22 23.91 -42.33 4.58
C THR A 22 23.82 -41.34 3.41
N GLY A 23 22.65 -40.83 3.13
CA GLY A 23 22.36 -40.04 1.92
C GLY A 23 22.44 -40.84 0.63
N GLU A 24 22.43 -42.22 0.71
CA GLU A 24 22.45 -43.10 -0.46
C GLU A 24 21.03 -43.53 -0.82
N LYS A 25 20.82 -43.78 -2.10
CA LYS A 25 19.59 -44.37 -2.61
C LYS A 25 19.42 -45.78 -2.05
N ILE A 26 18.24 -46.12 -1.57
CA ILE A 26 17.92 -47.44 -1.02
C ILE A 26 16.91 -48.16 -1.91
N THR A 27 17.03 -49.50 -1.93
CA THR A 27 16.07 -50.34 -2.65
C THR A 27 14.74 -50.39 -1.92
N MET A 28 13.65 -50.27 -2.70
CA MET A 28 12.28 -50.33 -2.20
C MET A 28 11.82 -51.77 -2.04
N ASP A 29 12.32 -52.45 -1.00
CA ASP A 29 11.80 -53.74 -0.55
C ASP A 29 11.56 -53.67 0.98
N SER A 30 10.65 -54.53 1.45
CA SER A 30 10.21 -54.51 2.84
C SER A 30 11.35 -54.68 3.84
N LEU A 31 12.31 -55.55 3.55
CA LEU A 31 13.42 -55.85 4.47
C LEU A 31 14.42 -54.71 4.52
N THR A 32 14.81 -54.14 3.37
CA THR A 32 15.76 -53.01 3.29
C THR A 32 15.18 -51.80 4.00
N ILE A 33 13.90 -51.50 3.81
CA ILE A 33 13.24 -50.37 4.49
C ILE A 33 13.13 -50.62 5.99
N ALA A 34 12.73 -51.83 6.43
CA ALA A 34 12.69 -52.21 7.85
C ALA A 34 14.06 -52.09 8.54
N GLN A 35 15.12 -52.54 7.87
CA GLN A 35 16.48 -52.39 8.36
C GLN A 35 16.92 -50.93 8.46
N ASN A 36 16.63 -50.11 7.44
CA ASN A 36 16.96 -48.69 7.44
C ASN A 36 16.20 -47.91 8.54
N SER A 37 14.88 -48.12 8.64
CA SER A 37 14.04 -47.53 9.67
C SER A 37 14.50 -47.92 11.08
N THR A 38 14.86 -49.20 11.30
CA THR A 38 15.40 -49.66 12.56
C THR A 38 16.74 -48.97 12.90
N LYS A 39 17.63 -48.81 11.92
CA LYS A 39 18.92 -48.12 12.12
C LYS A 39 18.74 -46.65 12.49
N VAL A 40 17.78 -45.96 11.90
CA VAL A 40 17.45 -44.55 12.24
C VAL A 40 17.04 -44.42 13.71
N CYS A 41 16.42 -45.43 14.33
CA CYS A 41 15.97 -45.38 15.72
C CYS A 41 17.13 -45.35 16.74
N TYR A 42 18.34 -45.88 16.39
CA TYR A 42 19.44 -45.99 17.33
C TYR A 42 20.75 -45.37 16.85
N LYS A 43 20.84 -44.87 15.62
CA LYS A 43 21.99 -44.16 15.10
C LYS A 43 21.68 -42.68 14.96
N THR A 44 22.69 -41.87 15.18
CA THR A 44 22.58 -40.41 14.96
C THR A 44 22.44 -40.11 13.48
N VAL A 45 21.42 -39.33 13.11
CA VAL A 45 21.25 -38.77 11.77
C VAL A 45 21.93 -37.40 11.74
N ASP A 46 22.93 -37.25 10.89
CA ASP A 46 23.53 -35.94 10.58
C ASP A 46 22.67 -35.30 9.48
N PHE A 47 21.60 -34.57 9.90
CA PHE A 47 20.64 -33.99 8.99
C PHE A 47 21.23 -32.84 8.14
N PRO A 48 22.12 -31.96 8.64
CA PRO A 48 22.82 -30.99 7.80
C PRO A 48 23.63 -31.66 6.69
N ALA A 49 24.51 -32.65 7.03
CA ALA A 49 25.30 -33.35 6.02
C ALA A 49 24.44 -34.11 5.00
N PHE A 50 23.31 -34.69 5.43
CA PHE A 50 22.31 -35.30 4.54
C PHE A 50 21.72 -34.26 3.57
N THR A 51 21.32 -33.11 4.09
CA THR A 51 20.70 -32.02 3.32
C THR A 51 21.68 -31.46 2.28
N GLU A 52 22.92 -31.22 2.66
CA GLU A 52 23.96 -30.78 1.72
C GLU A 52 24.24 -31.81 0.62
N LYS A 53 24.24 -33.10 0.98
CA LYS A 53 24.41 -34.16 0.00
C LYS A 53 23.24 -34.19 -1.01
N MET A 54 22.01 -34.03 -0.55
CA MET A 54 20.85 -33.96 -1.44
C MET A 54 20.95 -32.73 -2.37
N SER A 55 21.33 -31.58 -1.85
CA SER A 55 21.57 -30.39 -2.67
C SER A 55 22.65 -30.63 -3.75
N ARG A 56 23.76 -31.27 -3.39
CA ARG A 56 24.81 -31.66 -4.36
C ARG A 56 24.33 -32.67 -5.41
N ASN A 57 23.36 -33.49 -5.07
CA ASN A 57 22.72 -34.43 -5.99
C ASN A 57 21.69 -33.75 -6.92
N GLY A 58 21.50 -32.40 -6.83
CA GLY A 58 20.65 -31.63 -7.69
C GLY A 58 19.25 -31.31 -7.15
N PHE A 59 18.93 -31.73 -5.92
CA PHE A 59 17.67 -31.38 -5.29
C PHE A 59 17.68 -29.92 -4.83
N SER A 60 16.80 -29.10 -5.40
CA SER A 60 16.66 -27.66 -5.07
C SER A 60 15.38 -27.34 -4.30
N THR A 61 14.41 -28.27 -4.30
CA THR A 61 13.11 -28.09 -3.65
C THR A 61 12.84 -29.21 -2.65
N PHE A 62 12.49 -28.82 -1.43
CA PHE A 62 12.25 -29.71 -0.31
C PHE A 62 10.87 -29.44 0.27
N VAL A 63 10.07 -30.48 0.41
CA VAL A 63 8.71 -30.41 1.00
C VAL A 63 8.66 -31.34 2.21
N GLU A 64 8.40 -30.77 3.39
CA GLU A 64 8.21 -31.53 4.61
C GLU A 64 6.73 -31.93 4.75
N LEU A 65 6.48 -33.22 4.81
CA LEU A 65 5.15 -33.79 5.00
C LEU A 65 4.77 -34.00 6.47
N GLY A 66 5.76 -33.94 7.36
CA GLY A 66 5.57 -34.14 8.79
C GLY A 66 5.15 -32.88 9.53
N PRO A 67 4.75 -33.01 10.81
CA PRO A 67 4.26 -31.88 11.59
C PRO A 67 5.37 -30.92 12.04
N ASN A 68 4.98 -29.66 12.29
CA ASN A 68 5.76 -28.62 12.96
C ASN A 68 6.86 -27.91 12.16
N SER A 69 7.10 -28.24 10.89
CA SER A 69 8.11 -27.58 10.04
C SER A 69 9.56 -27.62 10.58
N THR A 70 9.91 -28.64 11.37
CA THR A 70 11.24 -28.74 12.00
C THR A 70 12.33 -28.99 10.96
N CYS A 71 12.14 -29.95 10.05
CA CYS A 71 13.09 -30.26 8.97
C CYS A 71 13.21 -29.10 7.99
N THR A 72 12.09 -28.44 7.68
CA THR A 72 12.06 -27.24 6.82
C THR A 72 12.97 -26.13 7.38
N ASN A 73 12.93 -25.87 8.68
CA ASN A 73 13.78 -24.86 9.32
C ASN A 73 15.24 -25.29 9.26
N TRP A 74 15.57 -26.52 9.58
CA TRP A 74 16.95 -27.03 9.50
C TRP A 74 17.52 -26.99 8.07
N ILE A 75 16.70 -27.26 7.05
CA ILE A 75 17.11 -27.12 5.65
C ILE A 75 17.42 -25.66 5.33
N LYS A 76 16.57 -24.72 5.77
CA LYS A 76 16.79 -23.28 5.56
C LYS A 76 18.05 -22.76 6.28
N ASP A 77 18.36 -23.31 7.43
CA ASP A 77 19.58 -22.95 8.19
C ASP A 77 20.83 -23.55 7.56
N THR A 78 20.71 -24.71 6.91
CA THR A 78 21.84 -25.43 6.30
C THR A 78 22.14 -24.94 4.88
N LEU A 79 21.12 -24.67 4.07
CA LEU A 79 21.25 -24.35 2.64
C LEU A 79 21.02 -22.86 2.36
N ASN A 80 21.67 -22.36 1.30
CA ASN A 80 21.42 -20.99 0.83
C ASN A 80 19.99 -20.84 0.31
N GLN A 81 19.18 -20.03 0.97
CA GLN A 81 17.76 -19.79 0.68
C GLN A 81 17.51 -19.15 -0.70
N ASN A 82 18.53 -18.51 -1.30
CA ASN A 82 18.40 -17.94 -2.66
C ASN A 82 18.48 -18.98 -3.78
N LYS A 83 18.91 -20.21 -3.46
CA LYS A 83 19.09 -21.31 -4.41
C LYS A 83 18.20 -22.52 -4.13
N HIS A 84 17.56 -22.55 -2.98
CA HIS A 84 16.79 -23.68 -2.51
C HIS A 84 15.44 -23.23 -1.94
N THR A 85 14.42 -24.02 -2.21
CA THR A 85 13.09 -23.85 -1.64
C THR A 85 12.82 -24.93 -0.61
N ALA A 86 12.45 -24.56 0.61
CA ALA A 86 12.00 -25.49 1.64
C ALA A 86 10.68 -25.02 2.24
N CYS A 87 9.65 -25.87 2.16
CA CYS A 87 8.32 -25.60 2.69
C CYS A 87 7.74 -26.83 3.41
N ALA A 88 6.81 -26.60 4.32
CA ALA A 88 6.10 -27.64 5.06
C ALA A 88 4.59 -27.54 4.80
N ILE A 89 3.92 -28.68 4.70
CA ILE A 89 2.47 -28.75 4.57
C ILE A 89 1.76 -28.52 5.90
N ASP A 90 2.47 -28.66 7.01
CA ASP A 90 1.95 -28.43 8.36
C ASP A 90 2.98 -27.66 9.20
N LYS A 91 2.56 -26.53 9.77
CA LYS A 91 3.42 -25.62 10.56
C LYS A 91 2.83 -25.43 11.95
N LYS A 92 3.69 -25.50 12.97
CA LYS A 92 3.29 -25.22 14.34
C LYS A 92 2.70 -23.81 14.47
N GLY A 93 1.50 -23.71 15.01
CA GLY A 93 0.82 -22.41 15.25
C GLY A 93 0.09 -21.84 14.03
N THR A 94 0.05 -22.56 12.92
CA THR A 94 -0.71 -22.21 11.71
C THR A 94 -1.76 -23.28 11.45
N GLY A 95 -2.95 -22.92 11.01
CA GLY A 95 -3.98 -23.92 10.66
C GLY A 95 -3.52 -24.82 9.50
N SER A 96 -3.83 -26.10 9.55
CA SER A 96 -3.34 -27.10 8.56
C SER A 96 -3.67 -26.73 7.11
N ILE A 97 -4.90 -26.24 6.84
CA ILE A 97 -5.31 -25.80 5.49
C ILE A 97 -4.49 -24.58 5.05
N GLN A 98 -4.26 -23.63 5.94
CA GLN A 98 -3.45 -22.44 5.65
C GLN A 98 -1.99 -22.83 5.37
N SER A 99 -1.41 -23.72 6.17
CA SER A 99 -0.05 -24.22 5.94
C SER A 99 0.08 -24.93 4.60
N LEU A 100 -0.91 -25.71 4.21
CA LEU A 100 -0.96 -26.36 2.90
C LEU A 100 -1.00 -25.32 1.77
N TYR A 101 -1.88 -24.31 1.85
CA TYR A 101 -1.96 -23.28 0.82
C TYR A 101 -0.67 -22.43 0.74
N GLU A 102 -0.06 -22.11 1.86
CA GLU A 102 1.24 -21.43 1.88
C GLU A 102 2.34 -22.29 1.22
N CYS A 103 2.35 -23.59 1.47
CA CYS A 103 3.28 -24.51 0.83
C CYS A 103 3.06 -24.55 -0.68
N LEU A 104 1.83 -24.73 -1.15
CA LEU A 104 1.50 -24.75 -2.57
C LEU A 104 1.86 -23.41 -3.25
N ALA A 105 1.52 -22.28 -2.63
CA ALA A 105 1.86 -20.97 -3.14
C ALA A 105 3.39 -20.77 -3.26
N GLN A 106 4.15 -21.26 -2.27
CA GLN A 106 5.60 -21.18 -2.28
C GLN A 106 6.21 -22.06 -3.38
N LEU A 107 5.67 -23.26 -3.62
CA LEU A 107 6.11 -24.13 -4.70
C LEU A 107 5.84 -23.51 -6.07
N ILE A 108 4.64 -22.97 -6.28
CA ILE A 108 4.25 -22.32 -7.54
C ILE A 108 5.11 -21.08 -7.79
N SER A 109 5.36 -20.26 -6.76
CA SER A 109 6.20 -19.06 -6.88
C SER A 109 7.67 -19.37 -7.23
N ASN A 110 8.11 -20.60 -6.95
CA ASN A 110 9.43 -21.12 -7.33
C ASN A 110 9.40 -21.94 -8.63
N GLY A 111 8.34 -21.84 -9.42
CA GLY A 111 8.26 -22.41 -10.75
C GLY A 111 7.87 -23.90 -10.80
N ILE A 112 7.40 -24.47 -9.71
CA ILE A 112 6.88 -25.85 -9.69
C ILE A 112 5.45 -25.82 -10.26
N GLU A 113 5.24 -26.54 -11.34
CA GLU A 113 3.90 -26.71 -11.92
C GLU A 113 3.07 -27.67 -11.05
N ILE A 114 1.96 -27.17 -10.52
CA ILE A 114 1.04 -27.93 -9.66
C ILE A 114 -0.35 -27.84 -10.27
N ASP A 115 -1.00 -28.98 -10.44
CA ASP A 115 -2.41 -29.01 -10.83
C ASP A 115 -3.30 -28.67 -9.62
N LEU A 116 -3.85 -27.47 -9.64
CA LEU A 116 -4.78 -26.99 -8.61
C LEU A 116 -6.25 -27.29 -8.93
N SER A 117 -6.55 -28.07 -9.97
CA SER A 117 -7.92 -28.36 -10.41
C SER A 117 -8.77 -29.00 -9.31
N MET A 118 -8.15 -29.81 -8.47
CA MET A 118 -8.81 -30.43 -7.31
C MET A 118 -9.23 -29.41 -6.23
N LEU A 119 -8.51 -28.30 -6.09
CA LEU A 119 -8.86 -27.24 -5.16
C LEU A 119 -9.93 -26.29 -5.73
N TYR A 120 -10.08 -26.30 -7.07
CA TYR A 120 -11.02 -25.45 -7.80
C TYR A 120 -11.83 -26.29 -8.81
N PRO A 121 -12.63 -27.26 -8.37
CA PRO A 121 -13.27 -28.25 -9.26
C PRO A 121 -14.26 -27.67 -10.27
N ASN A 122 -14.62 -26.38 -10.14
CA ASN A 122 -15.61 -25.72 -10.99
C ASN A 122 -15.06 -24.61 -11.89
N SER A 123 -13.77 -24.57 -12.14
CA SER A 123 -13.16 -23.59 -13.06
C SER A 123 -13.33 -23.97 -14.53
N ASN A 124 -14.55 -24.29 -14.96
CA ASN A 124 -14.86 -24.44 -16.38
C ASN A 124 -14.79 -23.08 -17.10
N LYS A 125 -13.95 -23.04 -18.14
CA LYS A 125 -13.61 -21.86 -18.96
C LYS A 125 -14.75 -21.30 -19.81
N GLU A 126 -16.01 -21.41 -19.42
CA GLU A 126 -17.11 -20.83 -20.21
C GLU A 126 -17.90 -19.79 -19.42
N GLN A 127 -17.87 -18.58 -20.00
CA GLN A 127 -18.74 -17.43 -19.73
C GLN A 127 -18.43 -16.53 -18.53
N VAL A 128 -17.41 -15.72 -18.68
CA VAL A 128 -17.36 -14.39 -18.03
C VAL A 128 -18.35 -13.46 -18.76
N LYS A 129 -19.62 -13.60 -18.49
CA LYS A 129 -20.68 -12.62 -18.85
C LYS A 129 -21.92 -12.72 -17.94
N LYS A 130 -21.73 -12.99 -16.64
CA LYS A 130 -22.82 -12.80 -15.66
C LYS A 130 -22.20 -12.21 -14.39
N ARG A 131 -22.86 -11.19 -13.81
CA ARG A 131 -22.62 -10.74 -12.45
C ARG A 131 -22.48 -11.97 -11.57
N PHE A 132 -21.41 -12.04 -10.77
CA PHE A 132 -21.18 -13.17 -9.89
C PHE A 132 -22.26 -13.21 -8.81
N THR A 133 -23.30 -13.96 -9.05
CA THR A 133 -24.24 -14.35 -8.01
C THR A 133 -23.87 -15.75 -7.58
N LYS A 134 -23.31 -15.91 -6.37
CA LYS A 134 -23.05 -17.22 -5.80
C LYS A 134 -24.09 -17.52 -4.75
N LYS A 135 -24.97 -18.46 -5.03
CA LYS A 135 -25.91 -19.00 -4.04
C LYS A 135 -25.20 -20.08 -3.23
N VAL A 136 -25.13 -19.91 -1.92
CA VAL A 136 -24.58 -20.90 -0.99
C VAL A 136 -25.72 -21.42 -0.14
N THR A 137 -25.99 -22.72 -0.22
CA THR A 137 -26.97 -23.40 0.62
C THR A 137 -26.24 -24.10 1.76
N THR A 138 -26.54 -23.72 2.99
CA THR A 138 -25.99 -24.33 4.21
C THR A 138 -27.06 -25.22 4.85
N GLY A 139 -26.69 -26.45 5.21
CA GLY A 139 -27.61 -27.43 5.79
C GLY A 139 -28.32 -28.31 4.75
N GLY A 140 -29.04 -29.28 5.18
CA GLY A 140 -29.74 -30.23 4.34
C GLY A 140 -31.25 -30.22 4.54
N ARG A 141 -32.01 -30.09 3.47
CA ARG A 141 -33.47 -30.14 3.46
C ARG A 141 -34.08 -31.26 4.33
N PRO A 142 -33.51 -32.49 4.39
CA PRO A 142 -34.04 -33.55 5.27
C PRO A 142 -34.07 -33.18 6.75
N VAL A 143 -33.08 -32.39 7.24
CA VAL A 143 -33.01 -31.98 8.64
C VAL A 143 -34.06 -30.88 8.93
N TYR A 144 -34.24 -29.95 8.02
CA TYR A 144 -35.25 -28.90 8.09
C TYR A 144 -36.69 -29.50 8.12
N ASP A 145 -36.97 -30.45 7.24
CA ASP A 145 -38.30 -31.08 7.15
C ASP A 145 -38.62 -31.92 8.39
N VAL A 146 -37.63 -32.51 9.06
CA VAL A 146 -37.81 -33.27 10.30
C VAL A 146 -38.03 -32.34 11.49
N LEU A 147 -37.25 -31.26 11.64
CA LEU A 147 -37.30 -30.34 12.75
C LEU A 147 -38.51 -29.38 12.69
N LEU A 148 -39.01 -29.07 11.53
CA LEU A 148 -40.22 -28.27 11.34
C LEU A 148 -41.46 -29.13 11.02
N SER A 149 -41.50 -30.37 11.52
CA SER A 149 -42.68 -31.20 11.39
C SER A 149 -43.93 -30.49 11.91
N GLN A 150 -45.11 -30.86 11.34
CA GLN A 150 -46.39 -30.23 11.75
C GLN A 150 -46.67 -30.32 13.25
N ALA A 151 -46.08 -31.30 13.94
CA ALA A 151 -46.20 -31.44 15.40
C ALA A 151 -45.45 -30.31 16.14
N MET A 152 -44.25 -29.93 15.71
CA MET A 152 -43.51 -28.79 16.28
C MET A 152 -44.19 -27.47 15.97
N LYS A 153 -44.67 -27.26 14.73
CA LYS A 153 -45.44 -26.06 14.38
C LYS A 153 -46.69 -25.89 15.23
N LYS A 154 -47.39 -26.98 15.63
CA LYS A 154 -48.52 -26.93 16.56
C LYS A 154 -48.10 -26.64 18.00
N GLN A 155 -46.95 -27.14 18.45
CA GLN A 155 -46.43 -26.83 19.80
C GLN A 155 -46.05 -25.34 19.94
N PHE A 156 -45.40 -24.76 18.94
CA PHE A 156 -45.07 -23.33 18.93
C PHE A 156 -46.29 -22.41 18.88
N ALA A 157 -47.38 -22.83 18.25
CA ALA A 157 -48.61 -22.04 18.16
C ALA A 157 -49.44 -21.99 19.46
N ASN A 158 -49.19 -22.89 20.42
CA ASN A 158 -50.01 -23.05 21.65
C ASN A 158 -49.43 -22.37 22.90
N VAL A 159 -48.38 -21.54 22.81
CA VAL A 159 -47.81 -20.82 23.95
C VAL A 159 -48.68 -19.64 24.33
N LYS A 160 -49.28 -19.69 25.48
CA LYS A 160 -50.13 -18.61 26.04
C LYS A 160 -49.28 -17.41 26.47
N ARG A 161 -49.70 -16.20 26.04
CA ARG A 161 -49.14 -14.89 26.46
C ARG A 161 -49.16 -14.76 27.99
N LYS A 162 -48.04 -14.37 28.56
CA LYS A 162 -47.96 -13.75 29.89
C LYS A 162 -47.44 -12.32 29.72
N ASP A 163 -48.29 -11.43 30.16
CA ASP A 163 -48.17 -10.01 30.47
C ASP A 163 -47.38 -9.05 29.52
N LYS A 164 -48.12 -7.99 29.12
CA LYS A 164 -47.69 -6.89 28.26
C LYS A 164 -46.82 -5.90 29.02
N ILE A 165 -45.68 -5.54 28.43
CA ILE A 165 -44.95 -4.31 28.76
C ILE A 165 -45.31 -3.24 27.73
N VAL A 166 -45.80 -2.09 28.21
CA VAL A 166 -46.23 -0.95 27.41
C VAL A 166 -45.02 -0.06 27.13
N VAL A 167 -44.67 0.08 25.87
CA VAL A 167 -43.70 1.08 25.38
C VAL A 167 -44.47 2.23 24.77
N THR A 168 -44.32 3.42 25.33
CA THR A 168 -44.91 4.67 24.83
C THR A 168 -44.17 5.18 23.61
N LYS A 169 -44.93 5.41 22.54
CA LYS A 169 -44.46 6.11 21.33
C LYS A 169 -44.41 7.62 21.55
N GLN A 170 -43.32 8.25 21.12
CA GLN A 170 -43.33 9.68 20.78
C GLN A 170 -43.00 9.85 19.29
N GLU A 171 -43.91 10.49 18.60
CA GLU A 171 -43.80 10.93 17.22
C GLU A 171 -43.10 12.29 17.15
N THR A 172 -42.22 12.50 16.22
CA THR A 172 -41.74 13.84 15.88
C THR A 172 -41.78 14.08 14.38
N VAL A 173 -42.33 15.23 14.09
CA VAL A 173 -42.79 15.75 12.79
C VAL A 173 -41.64 16.30 11.97
N LEU A 174 -41.68 16.03 10.66
CA LEU A 174 -40.85 16.64 9.62
C LEU A 174 -41.38 18.04 9.24
N SER A 175 -40.47 19.00 9.01
CA SER A 175 -40.79 20.18 8.21
C SER A 175 -39.71 20.45 7.14
N ARG A 176 -40.22 20.68 5.94
CA ARG A 176 -39.51 21.11 4.71
C ARG A 176 -39.47 22.64 4.62
N THR A 177 -38.45 23.19 3.92
CA THR A 177 -38.57 24.32 2.96
C THR A 177 -37.22 24.61 2.34
N VAL A 178 -36.94 24.58 1.11
CA VAL A 178 -37.25 25.22 -0.18
C VAL A 178 -36.58 26.58 -0.44
N LYS A 179 -35.68 26.55 -1.45
CA LYS A 179 -35.28 27.48 -2.54
C LYS A 179 -34.78 28.91 -2.27
N SER A 180 -33.70 29.34 -2.95
CA SER A 180 -33.75 30.02 -4.24
C SER A 180 -32.38 30.47 -4.80
N LYS A 181 -32.37 30.71 -6.11
CA LYS A 181 -31.31 31.07 -7.06
C LYS A 181 -30.72 32.48 -6.84
N ASN A 182 -29.45 32.71 -7.24
CA ASN A 182 -29.13 33.55 -8.39
C ASN A 182 -27.64 33.68 -8.71
N THR A 183 -27.38 33.74 -9.97
CA THR A 183 -26.20 33.95 -10.78
C THR A 183 -25.44 35.27 -10.54
N LEU A 184 -24.08 35.24 -10.67
CA LEU A 184 -23.32 36.18 -11.51
C LEU A 184 -21.83 35.81 -11.59
N GLU A 185 -21.31 35.77 -12.81
CA GLU A 185 -19.91 35.54 -13.17
C GLU A 185 -18.99 36.66 -12.71
N LYS A 186 -17.79 36.33 -12.26
CA LYS A 186 -16.58 37.14 -12.36
C LYS A 186 -15.31 36.29 -12.33
N THR A 187 -14.36 36.67 -13.14
CA THR A 187 -13.00 36.21 -13.42
C THR A 187 -12.18 35.63 -12.25
N PRO A 188 -11.28 34.66 -12.51
CA PRO A 188 -10.64 33.89 -11.46
C PRO A 188 -9.50 34.65 -10.81
N ARG A 189 -9.68 35.04 -9.55
CA ARG A 189 -8.61 35.20 -8.60
C ARG A 189 -8.20 33.82 -8.12
N MET A 190 -6.90 33.56 -7.96
CA MET A 190 -6.41 32.38 -7.26
C MET A 190 -7.13 32.29 -5.90
N ILE A 191 -7.92 31.23 -5.74
CA ILE A 191 -8.71 31.04 -4.54
C ILE A 191 -7.91 30.12 -3.64
N ASN A 192 -7.40 30.65 -2.54
CA ASN A 192 -6.76 29.86 -1.47
C ASN A 192 -7.76 29.14 -0.55
N THR A 193 -9.01 29.04 -0.96
CA THR A 193 -10.06 28.29 -0.26
C THR A 193 -10.48 27.06 -1.05
N PRO A 194 -10.74 25.93 -0.40
CA PRO A 194 -11.16 24.71 -1.09
C PRO A 194 -12.45 24.93 -1.86
N ASN A 195 -12.49 24.41 -3.10
CA ASN A 195 -13.76 24.26 -3.79
C ASN A 195 -14.71 23.46 -2.89
N PRO A 196 -15.92 23.97 -2.55
CA PRO A 196 -16.82 23.31 -1.60
C PRO A 196 -17.15 21.85 -1.96
N LYS A 197 -17.16 21.51 -3.25
CA LYS A 197 -17.35 20.11 -3.69
C LYS A 197 -16.13 19.23 -3.45
N ILE A 198 -14.92 19.80 -3.53
CA ILE A 198 -13.66 19.09 -3.25
C ILE A 198 -13.48 19.01 -1.74
N ALA A 199 -13.69 20.09 -1.00
CA ALA A 199 -13.64 20.14 0.45
C ALA A 199 -14.61 19.15 1.11
N ASN A 200 -15.87 19.09 0.64
CA ASN A 200 -16.82 18.10 1.14
C ASN A 200 -16.38 16.67 0.84
N LYS A 201 -15.85 16.40 -0.36
CA LYS A 201 -15.40 15.07 -0.74
C LYS A 201 -14.13 14.62 0.02
N ILE A 202 -13.26 15.55 0.38
CA ILE A 202 -12.05 15.28 1.16
C ILE A 202 -12.40 15.20 2.67
N ALA A 203 -13.29 16.07 3.15
CA ALA A 203 -13.82 16.02 4.52
C ALA A 203 -14.64 14.75 4.80
N GLU A 204 -15.36 14.22 3.81
CA GLU A 204 -16.01 12.92 3.85
C GLU A 204 -15.01 11.76 4.06
N ASN A 205 -13.74 11.96 3.71
CA ASN A 205 -12.67 10.99 3.88
C ASN A 205 -11.86 11.16 5.18
N GLY A 206 -12.32 12.02 6.12
CA GLY A 206 -11.67 12.21 7.43
C GLY A 206 -10.33 12.97 7.39
N LEU A 207 -9.94 13.55 6.24
CA LEU A 207 -8.74 14.36 6.12
C LEU A 207 -9.02 15.75 6.70
N LYS A 208 -8.21 16.19 7.66
CA LYS A 208 -8.21 17.58 8.12
C LYS A 208 -7.57 18.42 7.04
N LEU A 209 -8.38 19.27 6.41
CA LEU A 209 -7.91 20.27 5.48
C LEU A 209 -7.72 21.60 6.21
N GLN A 210 -6.63 22.28 5.92
CA GLN A 210 -6.33 23.58 6.49
C GLN A 210 -6.87 24.69 5.58
N ASP A 211 -7.50 25.68 6.16
CA ASP A 211 -7.74 26.96 5.48
C ASP A 211 -6.53 27.85 5.67
N PHE A 212 -5.69 27.92 4.66
CA PHE A 212 -4.46 28.73 4.69
C PHE A 212 -4.73 30.24 4.70
N ASN A 213 -5.99 30.66 4.52
CA ASN A 213 -6.39 32.07 4.69
C ASN A 213 -6.90 32.37 6.10
N ASP A 214 -7.06 31.38 6.97
CA ASP A 214 -7.39 31.60 8.38
C ASP A 214 -6.19 32.30 9.06
N PRO A 215 -6.33 33.54 9.54
CA PRO A 215 -5.24 34.23 10.22
C PRO A 215 -4.77 33.52 11.50
N ASN A 216 -5.57 32.59 12.04
CA ASN A 216 -5.18 31.77 13.19
C ASN A 216 -4.37 30.54 12.81
N HIS A 217 -4.26 30.20 11.53
CA HIS A 217 -3.48 29.06 11.03
C HIS A 217 -2.03 29.05 11.53
N LEU A 218 -1.43 30.23 11.72
CA LEU A 218 -0.04 30.40 12.16
C LEU A 218 0.10 31.00 13.55
N LYS A 219 -0.99 31.23 14.31
CA LYS A 219 -1.01 32.02 15.53
C LYS A 219 -0.03 31.56 16.61
N ASP A 220 0.20 30.25 16.71
CA ASP A 220 1.06 29.69 17.76
C ASP A 220 2.40 29.18 17.19
N LYS A 221 2.72 29.48 15.92
CA LYS A 221 3.95 29.01 15.26
C LYS A 221 5.03 30.06 15.33
N LYS A 222 6.22 29.67 15.76
CA LYS A 222 7.43 30.49 15.61
C LYS A 222 7.85 30.46 14.13
N ILE A 223 7.87 31.60 13.48
CA ILE A 223 8.35 31.76 12.10
C ILE A 223 9.68 32.52 12.15
N ILE A 224 10.69 31.93 11.52
CA ILE A 224 12.04 32.51 11.39
C ILE A 224 12.13 33.28 10.07
N PHE A 225 11.70 32.62 8.95
CA PHE A 225 11.59 33.27 7.65
C PHE A 225 10.18 33.01 7.08
N THR A 226 9.57 34.09 6.62
CA THR A 226 8.23 34.10 6.00
C THR A 226 8.28 33.68 4.54
N LYS A 227 7.11 33.57 3.88
CA LYS A 227 7.05 33.31 2.41
C LYS A 227 7.72 34.45 1.63
N GLU A 228 7.56 35.68 2.07
CA GLU A 228 8.17 36.87 1.45
C GLU A 228 9.70 36.83 1.56
N ASP A 229 10.24 36.40 2.72
CA ASP A 229 11.68 36.21 2.89
C ASP A 229 12.21 35.09 1.97
N LEU A 230 11.44 34.01 1.78
CA LEU A 230 11.81 32.91 0.90
C LEU A 230 11.77 33.33 -0.58
N ILE A 231 10.82 34.15 -0.97
CA ILE A 231 10.77 34.74 -2.32
C ILE A 231 12.00 35.66 -2.50
N GLU A 232 12.28 36.55 -1.53
CA GLU A 232 13.47 37.41 -1.59
C GLU A 232 14.76 36.59 -1.64
N PHE A 233 14.85 35.47 -0.90
CA PHE A 233 16.00 34.55 -0.97
C PHE A 233 16.13 33.87 -2.33
N SER A 234 15.01 33.54 -2.98
CA SER A 234 15.02 32.78 -4.26
C SER A 234 15.27 33.68 -5.49
N GLU A 235 14.89 34.96 -5.43
CA GLU A 235 14.97 35.83 -6.62
C GLU A 235 15.55 37.25 -6.33
N GLY A 236 15.74 37.58 -5.07
CA GLY A 236 16.23 38.91 -4.63
C GLY A 236 17.65 38.88 -4.10
N LYS A 237 17.84 39.50 -2.91
CA LYS A 237 19.12 39.68 -2.24
C LYS A 237 19.18 38.83 -0.97
N ILE A 238 20.20 38.00 -0.84
CA ILE A 238 20.42 37.14 0.32
C ILE A 238 20.66 38.00 1.60
N GLY A 239 21.36 39.15 1.44
CA GLY A 239 21.60 40.06 2.55
C GLY A 239 20.33 40.69 3.14
N ASN A 240 19.25 40.84 2.36
CA ASN A 240 17.96 41.30 2.88
C ASN A 240 17.31 40.28 3.82
N VAL A 241 17.61 38.98 3.64
CA VAL A 241 17.01 37.87 4.40
C VAL A 241 17.87 37.50 5.59
N PHE A 242 19.18 37.33 5.40
CA PHE A 242 20.09 36.84 6.43
C PHE A 242 20.81 37.91 7.22
N GLY A 243 20.82 39.17 6.72
CA GLY A 243 21.45 40.29 7.38
C GLY A 243 22.65 40.87 6.65
N ALA A 244 23.17 41.99 7.16
CA ALA A 244 24.16 42.84 6.49
C ALA A 244 25.49 42.13 6.19
N GLU A 245 25.86 41.15 7.00
CA GLU A 245 27.07 40.33 6.83
C GLU A 245 27.04 39.50 5.52
N TYR A 246 25.87 39.27 4.94
CA TYR A 246 25.70 38.55 3.66
C TYR A 246 25.64 39.50 2.45
N ASN A 247 25.62 40.80 2.60
CA ASN A 247 25.47 41.77 1.49
C ASN A 247 26.53 41.60 0.39
N VAL A 248 27.73 41.13 0.74
CA VAL A 248 28.81 40.88 -0.26
C VAL A 248 28.45 39.75 -1.21
N ILE A 249 27.64 38.79 -0.77
CA ILE A 249 27.20 37.66 -1.57
C ILE A 249 26.34 38.12 -2.75
N ASP A 250 25.54 39.16 -2.57
CA ASP A 250 24.67 39.71 -3.61
C ASP A 250 25.40 40.36 -4.78
N GLN A 251 26.74 40.53 -4.68
CA GLN A 251 27.60 41.00 -5.75
C GLN A 251 28.18 39.84 -6.59
N TYR A 252 28.03 38.60 -6.12
CA TYR A 252 28.60 37.45 -6.82
C TYR A 252 27.73 37.05 -8.01
N LYS A 253 28.40 36.55 -9.06
CA LYS A 253 27.74 36.11 -10.29
C LYS A 253 26.75 34.94 -10.06
N ARG A 254 27.05 34.10 -9.09
CA ARG A 254 26.25 32.93 -8.72
C ARG A 254 26.17 32.81 -7.22
N ARG A 255 25.02 32.41 -6.77
CA ARG A 255 24.71 32.26 -5.34
C ARG A 255 23.92 30.97 -5.15
N VAL A 256 24.00 30.39 -3.96
CA VAL A 256 23.17 29.27 -3.57
C VAL A 256 21.78 29.80 -3.20
N MET A 257 20.78 29.46 -4.00
CA MET A 257 19.42 29.98 -3.90
C MET A 257 18.42 28.82 -3.93
N LEU A 258 17.23 29.05 -3.41
CA LEU A 258 16.09 28.15 -3.61
C LEU A 258 15.53 28.31 -5.02
N PRO A 259 14.77 27.31 -5.55
CA PRO A 259 14.00 27.49 -6.76
C PRO A 259 13.02 28.65 -6.65
N MET A 260 12.78 29.36 -7.76
CA MET A 260 11.74 30.40 -7.84
C MET A 260 10.36 29.79 -8.15
N ASP A 261 9.29 30.57 -7.98
CA ASP A 261 7.98 30.16 -8.46
C ASP A 261 8.01 29.81 -9.97
N PRO A 262 7.30 28.79 -10.41
CA PRO A 262 6.31 28.00 -9.69
C PRO A 262 6.87 26.73 -8.98
N TYR A 263 8.18 26.67 -8.73
CA TYR A 263 8.84 25.52 -8.09
C TYR A 263 9.41 25.86 -6.70
N LEU A 264 9.04 27.01 -6.12
CA LEU A 264 9.34 27.37 -4.73
C LEU A 264 8.39 26.65 -3.77
N LEU A 265 8.71 25.37 -3.49
CA LEU A 265 7.87 24.43 -2.74
C LEU A 265 8.13 24.51 -1.22
N VAL A 266 8.21 25.71 -0.69
CA VAL A 266 8.34 26.00 0.74
C VAL A 266 7.55 27.24 1.09
N SER A 267 6.87 27.24 2.25
CA SER A 267 6.02 28.34 2.71
C SER A 267 6.65 29.15 3.82
N ARG A 268 7.47 28.52 4.68
CA ARG A 268 8.14 29.18 5.80
C ARG A 268 9.23 28.31 6.42
N VAL A 269 10.14 28.96 7.18
CA VAL A 269 11.10 28.31 8.05
C VAL A 269 10.66 28.51 9.50
N THR A 270 10.53 27.42 10.25
CA THR A 270 10.05 27.41 11.64
C THR A 270 11.13 27.10 12.67
N GLY A 271 12.23 26.48 12.23
CA GLY A 271 13.38 26.15 13.06
C GLY A 271 14.69 26.35 12.30
N LEU A 272 15.73 26.83 12.99
CA LEU A 272 17.07 27.03 12.45
C LEU A 272 18.09 26.94 13.58
N ASP A 273 19.04 26.02 13.46
CA ASP A 273 20.21 25.91 14.33
C ASP A 273 21.48 25.81 13.49
N GLY A 274 22.24 26.87 13.45
CA GLY A 274 23.47 27.02 12.69
C GLY A 274 24.05 28.41 12.87
N LYS A 275 25.32 28.60 12.53
CA LYS A 275 25.98 29.88 12.61
C LYS A 275 26.88 30.15 11.43
N LEU A 276 26.90 31.38 10.99
CA LEU A 276 27.75 31.86 9.92
C LEU A 276 29.23 31.47 10.16
N GLY A 277 29.85 30.85 9.16
CA GLY A 277 31.25 30.43 9.19
C GLY A 277 31.50 29.11 9.96
N GLU A 278 30.49 28.52 10.59
CA GLU A 278 30.65 27.28 11.34
C GLU A 278 30.11 26.06 10.55
N TYR A 279 30.99 25.31 9.87
CA TYR A 279 30.63 24.08 9.16
C TYR A 279 30.65 22.89 10.14
N LYS A 280 29.58 22.73 10.90
CA LYS A 280 29.33 21.67 11.86
C LYS A 280 27.88 21.18 11.73
N PRO A 281 27.48 20.08 12.37
CA PRO A 281 26.09 19.63 12.34
C PRO A 281 25.12 20.77 12.62
N SER A 282 24.17 20.96 11.73
CA SER A 282 23.22 22.07 11.74
C SER A 282 21.86 21.61 11.27
N THR A 283 20.80 22.26 11.74
CA THR A 283 19.42 21.84 11.43
C THR A 283 18.56 23.00 10.94
N MET A 284 17.57 22.67 10.12
CA MET A 284 16.51 23.57 9.69
C MET A 284 15.17 22.83 9.69
N GLN A 285 14.12 23.52 10.13
CA GLN A 285 12.76 23.01 10.00
C GLN A 285 11.98 23.92 9.05
N THR A 286 11.34 23.33 8.05
CA THR A 286 10.55 24.05 7.05
C THR A 286 9.14 23.49 6.95
N GLU A 287 8.22 24.32 6.48
CA GLU A 287 6.86 23.91 6.15
C GLU A 287 6.49 24.33 4.74
N TYR A 288 5.72 23.47 4.07
CA TYR A 288 5.10 23.76 2.78
C TYR A 288 3.59 23.52 2.85
N ASP A 289 2.82 24.56 2.70
CA ASP A 289 1.37 24.51 2.58
C ASP A 289 1.02 24.17 1.13
N ILE A 290 0.46 22.98 0.92
CA ILE A 290 0.12 22.51 -0.43
C ILE A 290 -1.13 23.26 -0.91
N PRO A 291 -1.02 24.14 -1.91
CA PRO A 291 -2.14 24.95 -2.35
C PRO A 291 -3.23 24.10 -2.98
N TYR A 292 -4.47 24.54 -2.83
CA TYR A 292 -5.60 23.98 -3.58
C TYR A 292 -5.50 24.36 -5.05
N ASN A 293 -5.87 23.43 -5.92
CA ASN A 293 -5.78 23.57 -7.38
C ASN A 293 -4.33 23.87 -7.84
N SER A 294 -3.38 23.18 -7.27
CA SER A 294 -1.95 23.39 -7.46
C SER A 294 -1.47 23.25 -8.92
N GLY A 295 -2.26 22.63 -9.79
CA GLY A 295 -1.91 22.39 -11.19
C GLY A 295 -0.92 21.24 -11.43
N TYR A 296 -0.35 20.68 -10.36
CA TYR A 296 0.52 19.49 -10.41
C TYR A 296 -0.13 18.24 -9.80
N ALA A 297 -1.24 18.38 -9.07
CA ALA A 297 -1.90 17.26 -8.40
C ALA A 297 -2.75 16.42 -9.37
N THR A 298 -2.83 15.13 -9.09
CA THR A 298 -3.74 14.20 -9.76
C THR A 298 -4.80 13.76 -8.77
N ASP A 299 -6.06 14.10 -9.01
CA ASP A 299 -7.20 13.85 -8.11
C ASP A 299 -6.86 14.27 -6.66
N THR A 300 -6.38 15.49 -6.51
CA THR A 300 -5.93 16.16 -5.27
C THR A 300 -4.65 15.63 -4.64
N GLN A 301 -4.11 14.49 -5.05
CA GLN A 301 -2.86 13.96 -4.54
C GLN A 301 -1.68 14.61 -5.26
N ILE A 302 -0.67 15.08 -4.50
CA ILE A 302 0.55 15.63 -5.09
C ILE A 302 1.46 14.52 -5.63
N PRO A 303 2.24 14.79 -6.69
CA PRO A 303 3.24 13.85 -7.16
C PRO A 303 4.38 13.70 -6.15
N TRP A 304 5.01 12.54 -6.13
CA TRP A 304 6.13 12.27 -5.23
C TRP A 304 7.32 13.23 -5.43
N ALA A 305 7.53 13.72 -6.65
CA ALA A 305 8.57 14.70 -6.95
C ALA A 305 8.42 15.99 -6.14
N VAL A 306 7.20 16.48 -5.94
CA VAL A 306 6.91 17.65 -5.09
C VAL A 306 7.27 17.37 -3.65
N SER A 307 6.92 16.18 -3.11
CA SER A 307 7.31 15.81 -1.74
C SER A 307 8.82 15.68 -1.56
N VAL A 308 9.56 15.27 -2.60
CA VAL A 308 11.01 15.19 -2.53
C VAL A 308 11.64 16.58 -2.60
N GLU A 309 11.22 17.39 -3.56
CA GLU A 309 11.79 18.73 -3.79
C GLU A 309 11.56 19.68 -2.63
N SER A 310 10.36 19.65 -2.02
CA SER A 310 10.06 20.50 -0.85
C SER A 310 11.02 20.27 0.33
N GLY A 311 11.68 19.12 0.40
CA GLY A 311 12.69 18.81 1.41
C GLY A 311 14.10 19.29 1.10
N GLN A 312 14.37 19.84 -0.08
CA GLN A 312 15.70 20.28 -0.52
C GLN A 312 16.09 21.69 0.00
N CYS A 313 15.56 22.09 1.14
CA CYS A 313 15.94 23.36 1.77
C CYS A 313 17.31 23.31 2.51
N ASP A 314 18.05 22.19 2.42
CA ASP A 314 19.47 22.13 2.75
C ASP A 314 20.29 23.18 1.98
N LEU A 315 19.86 23.58 0.77
CA LEU A 315 20.46 24.69 0.04
C LEU A 315 20.38 26.01 0.85
N MET A 316 19.24 26.34 1.43
CA MET A 316 19.10 27.53 2.25
C MET A 316 19.93 27.44 3.53
N LEU A 317 19.97 26.24 4.14
CA LEU A 317 20.77 26.02 5.35
C LEU A 317 22.27 26.19 5.07
N ILE A 318 22.81 25.59 4.00
CA ILE A 318 24.23 25.73 3.67
C ILE A 318 24.59 27.15 3.24
N SER A 319 23.68 27.87 2.56
CA SER A 319 23.84 29.29 2.25
C SER A 319 23.89 30.12 3.53
N TYR A 320 23.00 29.85 4.51
CA TYR A 320 23.01 30.51 5.83
C TYR A 320 24.30 30.25 6.60
N LEU A 321 24.96 29.10 6.45
CA LEU A 321 26.26 28.84 7.03
C LEU A 321 27.39 29.60 6.33
N GLY A 322 27.11 30.28 5.21
CA GLY A 322 28.03 31.24 4.57
C GLY A 322 28.89 30.61 3.46
N ILE A 323 28.48 29.53 2.84
CA ILE A 323 29.27 28.87 1.77
C ILE A 323 29.60 29.81 0.61
N ASP A 324 28.71 30.74 0.28
CA ASP A 324 28.93 31.68 -0.82
C ASP A 324 30.05 32.68 -0.53
N LEU A 325 30.33 32.98 0.75
CA LEU A 325 31.48 33.79 1.14
C LEU A 325 32.83 33.14 0.79
N GLU A 326 32.84 31.77 0.80
CA GLU A 326 34.01 31.00 0.40
C GLU A 326 34.04 30.77 -1.13
N ASN A 327 32.90 30.44 -1.73
CA ASN A 327 32.76 30.10 -3.14
C ASN A 327 32.90 31.31 -4.07
N LYS A 328 32.53 32.49 -3.62
CA LYS A 328 32.63 33.79 -4.32
C LYS A 328 32.03 33.78 -5.73
N GLY A 329 31.02 32.95 -5.97
CA GLY A 329 30.31 32.80 -7.23
C GLY A 329 31.00 31.89 -8.28
N ASP A 330 32.10 31.21 -7.92
CA ASP A 330 32.84 30.31 -8.84
C ASP A 330 32.34 28.87 -8.80
N TYR A 331 31.65 28.47 -7.73
CA TYR A 331 31.16 27.11 -7.51
C TYR A 331 29.65 27.06 -7.52
N VAL A 332 29.12 25.93 -7.96
CA VAL A 332 27.67 25.64 -7.98
C VAL A 332 27.35 24.40 -7.16
N TYR A 333 26.17 24.39 -6.59
CA TYR A 333 25.65 23.27 -5.81
C TYR A 333 25.26 22.09 -6.72
N ARG A 334 25.61 20.87 -6.32
CA ARG A 334 25.10 19.62 -6.95
C ARG A 334 24.84 18.55 -5.94
N LEU A 335 23.64 17.97 -5.99
CA LEU A 335 23.32 16.72 -5.32
C LEU A 335 24.02 15.57 -6.04
N LEU A 336 24.67 14.67 -5.31
CA LEU A 336 25.40 13.52 -5.85
C LEU A 336 24.65 12.21 -5.62
N ASP A 337 24.29 11.94 -4.37
CA ASP A 337 23.65 10.71 -3.96
C ASP A 337 22.58 10.98 -2.89
N CYS A 338 21.52 10.16 -2.89
CA CYS A 338 20.60 10.06 -1.78
C CYS A 338 19.87 8.71 -1.78
N THR A 339 19.21 8.41 -0.68
CA THR A 339 18.31 7.27 -0.53
C THR A 339 16.94 7.78 -0.06
N LEU A 340 15.92 7.56 -0.86
CA LEU A 340 14.54 7.91 -0.54
C LEU A 340 13.80 6.68 0.00
N ASN A 341 13.04 6.86 1.07
CA ASN A 341 12.18 5.86 1.65
C ASN A 341 10.82 6.47 1.98
N PHE A 342 9.81 6.11 1.22
CA PHE A 342 8.43 6.48 1.51
C PHE A 342 7.87 5.56 2.59
N ILE A 343 7.25 6.15 3.58
CA ILE A 343 6.75 5.46 4.78
C ILE A 343 5.23 5.34 4.73
N ASP A 344 4.56 6.30 4.10
CA ASP A 344 3.11 6.34 4.01
C ASP A 344 2.65 7.00 2.70
N ASP A 345 1.31 7.10 2.51
CA ASP A 345 0.70 7.65 1.31
C ASP A 345 1.13 9.10 1.05
N LEU A 346 1.23 9.43 -0.24
CA LEU A 346 1.55 10.78 -0.67
C LEU A 346 0.51 11.79 -0.19
N PRO A 347 0.93 13.00 0.14
CA PRO A 347 0.06 14.07 0.64
C PRO A 347 -0.94 14.58 -0.39
N PHE A 348 -1.89 15.38 0.10
CA PHE A 348 -2.97 15.97 -0.68
C PHE A 348 -2.96 17.49 -0.61
N GLU A 349 -3.57 18.12 -1.59
CA GLU A 349 -3.87 19.56 -1.55
C GLU A 349 -4.60 19.94 -0.25
N GLY A 350 -4.23 21.06 0.36
CA GLY A 350 -4.77 21.53 1.63
C GLY A 350 -4.09 20.94 2.88
N GLN A 351 -3.05 20.13 2.72
CA GLN A 351 -2.21 19.68 3.83
C GLN A 351 -0.91 20.49 3.90
N THR A 352 -0.30 20.54 5.10
CA THR A 352 1.03 21.12 5.30
C THR A 352 2.06 20.02 5.45
N LEU A 353 3.13 20.08 4.66
CA LEU A 353 4.32 19.26 4.82
C LEU A 353 5.27 19.95 5.78
N ARG A 354 5.75 19.25 6.80
CA ARG A 354 6.84 19.70 7.67
C ARG A 354 8.08 18.87 7.37
N TYR A 355 9.21 19.53 7.21
CA TYR A 355 10.51 18.89 7.00
C TYR A 355 11.44 19.21 8.15
N ASP A 356 12.01 18.19 8.77
CA ASP A 356 13.10 18.27 9.72
C ASP A 356 14.39 17.91 8.98
N ILE A 357 15.19 18.93 8.63
CA ILE A 357 16.37 18.84 7.76
C ILE A 357 17.61 18.93 8.63
N SER A 358 18.59 18.05 8.38
CA SER A 358 19.85 18.02 9.12
C SER A 358 21.04 17.91 8.17
N ILE A 359 22.00 18.83 8.27
CA ILE A 359 23.35 18.63 7.75
C ILE A 359 24.15 17.93 8.84
N ASN A 360 24.61 16.72 8.57
CA ASN A 360 25.21 15.83 9.57
C ASN A 360 26.71 15.99 9.68
N SER A 361 27.39 16.24 8.55
CA SER A 361 28.85 16.35 8.51
C SER A 361 29.33 17.02 7.22
N PHE A 362 30.59 17.46 7.24
CA PHE A 362 31.25 18.12 6.14
C PHE A 362 32.57 17.44 5.82
N VAL A 363 32.93 17.38 4.54
CA VAL A 363 34.21 16.86 4.07
C VAL A 363 34.77 17.79 3.02
N ARG A 364 36.08 18.16 3.16
CA ARG A 364 36.80 18.94 2.15
C ARG A 364 37.65 18.02 1.29
N ASN A 365 37.50 18.17 -0.01
CA ASN A 365 38.39 17.53 -1.00
C ASN A 365 39.01 18.64 -1.86
N GLY A 366 40.23 19.01 -1.49
CA GLY A 366 40.88 20.20 -2.06
C GLY A 366 40.11 21.48 -1.69
N ARG A 367 39.62 22.20 -2.72
CA ARG A 367 38.79 23.40 -2.54
C ARG A 367 37.29 23.07 -2.46
N ASN A 368 36.89 21.87 -2.88
CA ASN A 368 35.47 21.47 -2.88
C ASN A 368 35.01 21.11 -1.48
N LEU A 369 33.87 21.64 -1.09
CA LEU A 369 33.16 21.26 0.12
C LEU A 369 32.07 20.26 -0.24
N LEU A 370 32.11 19.08 0.35
CA LEU A 370 31.01 18.11 0.38
C LEU A 370 30.33 18.16 1.71
N PHE A 371 29.03 17.98 1.75
CA PHE A 371 28.29 17.79 2.99
C PHE A 371 27.29 16.66 2.89
N PHE A 372 27.02 16.06 4.04
CA PHE A 372 26.12 14.92 4.20
C PHE A 372 24.89 15.38 4.93
N PHE A 373 23.73 15.08 4.40
CA PHE A 373 22.48 15.56 4.94
C PHE A 373 21.36 14.51 4.89
N SER A 374 20.30 14.76 5.62
CA SER A 374 19.10 13.96 5.67
C SER A 374 17.89 14.83 5.98
N TYR A 375 16.71 14.36 5.66
CA TYR A 375 15.48 14.98 6.15
C TYR A 375 14.39 13.94 6.41
N GLU A 376 13.45 14.32 7.27
CA GLU A 376 12.21 13.61 7.53
C GLU A 376 11.04 14.51 7.19
N CYS A 377 10.04 13.98 6.47
CA CYS A 377 8.85 14.70 6.05
C CYS A 377 7.62 14.18 6.78
N PHE A 378 6.84 15.10 7.33
CA PHE A 378 5.64 14.81 8.08
C PHE A 378 4.43 15.58 7.54
N VAL A 379 3.27 14.93 7.63
CA VAL A 379 1.96 15.58 7.57
C VAL A 379 1.34 15.43 8.95
N GLU A 380 1.16 16.54 9.67
CA GLU A 380 0.87 16.53 11.12
C GLU A 380 1.97 15.72 11.87
N ASP A 381 1.59 14.66 12.58
CA ASP A 381 2.53 13.77 13.29
C ASP A 381 2.88 12.50 12.51
N ARG A 382 2.36 12.37 11.29
CA ARG A 382 2.54 11.20 10.44
C ARG A 382 3.74 11.38 9.51
N MET A 383 4.76 10.54 9.66
CA MET A 383 5.91 10.53 8.75
C MET A 383 5.49 9.96 7.39
N VAL A 384 5.77 10.68 6.32
CA VAL A 384 5.44 10.31 4.92
C VAL A 384 6.67 9.85 4.16
N LEU A 385 7.80 10.54 4.34
CA LEU A 385 9.02 10.33 3.58
C LEU A 385 10.23 10.57 4.49
N LYS A 386 11.24 9.72 4.32
CA LYS A 386 12.56 9.92 4.90
C LYS A 386 13.61 9.87 3.81
N MET A 387 14.46 10.89 3.74
CA MET A 387 15.64 10.91 2.89
C MET A 387 16.89 10.74 3.75
N THR A 388 17.75 9.83 3.37
CA THR A 388 19.01 9.54 4.06
C THR A 388 20.17 9.46 3.07
N ASN A 389 21.38 9.44 3.58
CA ASN A 389 22.59 9.34 2.77
C ASN A 389 22.65 10.42 1.68
N GLY A 390 22.05 11.59 1.94
CA GLY A 390 22.17 12.75 1.08
C GLY A 390 23.64 13.22 1.04
N VAL A 391 24.18 13.33 -0.14
CA VAL A 391 25.51 13.85 -0.39
C VAL A 391 25.39 14.95 -1.41
N ALA A 392 25.78 16.15 -1.04
CA ALA A 392 25.86 17.28 -1.96
C ALA A 392 27.19 18.00 -1.83
N GLY A 393 27.53 18.78 -2.83
CA GLY A 393 28.78 19.50 -2.84
C GLY A 393 28.81 20.67 -3.80
N PHE A 394 29.93 21.35 -3.79
CA PHE A 394 30.18 22.54 -4.59
C PHE A 394 31.31 22.28 -5.59
N PHE A 395 31.05 22.56 -6.84
CA PHE A 395 31.92 22.25 -7.97
C PHE A 395 32.02 23.43 -8.93
N THR A 396 33.17 23.57 -9.61
CA THR A 396 33.30 24.47 -10.74
C THR A 396 32.69 23.85 -12.02
N TYR A 397 32.29 24.66 -12.97
CA TYR A 397 31.81 24.15 -14.26
C TYR A 397 32.86 23.35 -15.04
N ASP A 398 34.16 23.66 -14.86
CA ASP A 398 35.26 22.89 -15.47
C ASP A 398 35.31 21.45 -14.90
N GLU A 399 35.07 21.29 -13.59
CA GLU A 399 34.98 19.96 -12.98
C GLU A 399 33.74 19.19 -13.42
N LEU A 400 32.58 19.87 -13.48
CA LEU A 400 31.32 19.24 -13.93
C LEU A 400 31.40 18.83 -15.42
N SER A 401 32.00 19.62 -16.25
CA SER A 401 32.16 19.32 -17.68
C SER A 401 33.00 18.07 -17.95
N LYS A 402 33.88 17.70 -17.03
CA LYS A 402 34.74 16.49 -17.11
C LYS A 402 34.04 15.23 -16.53
N GLY A 403 32.82 15.38 -16.06
CA GLY A 403 32.07 14.26 -15.46
C GLY A 403 31.67 13.19 -16.50
N ASN A 404 31.96 11.93 -16.20
CA ASN A 404 31.64 10.77 -17.06
C ASN A 404 30.23 10.23 -16.88
N GLY A 405 29.39 10.91 -16.08
CA GLY A 405 28.08 10.42 -15.72
C GLY A 405 28.12 9.22 -14.74
N VAL A 406 27.03 8.47 -14.67
CA VAL A 406 26.93 7.25 -13.87
C VAL A 406 27.59 6.10 -14.62
N VAL A 407 28.65 5.54 -14.04
CA VAL A 407 29.36 4.37 -14.59
C VAL A 407 29.07 3.16 -13.70
N TYR A 408 28.61 2.07 -14.32
CA TYR A 408 28.45 0.79 -13.62
C TYR A 408 29.79 0.14 -13.33
N THR A 409 29.97 -0.31 -12.10
CA THR A 409 31.11 -1.13 -11.72
C THR A 409 31.07 -2.51 -12.40
N ASP A 410 32.20 -3.18 -12.51
CA ASP A 410 32.24 -4.53 -13.11
C ASP A 410 31.41 -5.54 -12.30
N SER A 411 31.32 -5.34 -10.99
CA SER A 411 30.44 -6.13 -10.12
C SER A 411 28.95 -5.93 -10.48
N GLU A 412 28.50 -4.68 -10.66
CA GLU A 412 27.11 -4.38 -11.08
C GLU A 412 26.80 -4.97 -12.45
N LYS A 413 27.72 -4.84 -13.41
CA LYS A 413 27.57 -5.43 -14.76
C LYS A 413 27.46 -6.95 -14.71
N LYS A 414 28.28 -7.61 -13.87
CA LYS A 414 28.24 -9.05 -13.70
C LYS A 414 26.91 -9.51 -13.11
N VAL A 415 26.41 -8.85 -12.07
CA VAL A 415 25.09 -9.13 -11.48
C VAL A 415 23.99 -9.03 -12.52
N LEU A 416 23.99 -7.97 -13.36
CA LEU A 416 23.01 -7.80 -14.42
C LEU A 416 23.08 -8.87 -15.53
N ALA A 417 24.29 -9.36 -15.82
CA ALA A 417 24.48 -10.43 -16.83
C ALA A 417 24.04 -11.83 -16.33
N GLU A 418 24.06 -12.06 -15.03
CA GLU A 418 23.73 -13.34 -14.42
C GLU A 418 22.30 -13.41 -13.85
N VAL A 419 21.49 -12.36 -14.04
CA VAL A 419 20.11 -12.31 -13.53
C VAL A 419 19.24 -13.35 -14.25
N GLU A 420 18.49 -14.10 -13.48
CA GLU A 420 17.48 -15.01 -14.02
C GLU A 420 16.28 -14.25 -14.60
N LYS A 421 15.88 -14.62 -15.82
CA LYS A 421 14.71 -14.03 -16.47
C LYS A 421 13.43 -14.57 -15.86
N LYS A 422 12.57 -13.66 -15.44
CA LYS A 422 11.23 -13.92 -14.94
C LYS A 422 10.20 -13.80 -16.09
N LYS A 423 9.00 -14.32 -15.86
CA LYS A 423 7.87 -14.16 -16.78
C LYS A 423 6.69 -13.54 -16.03
N PHE A 424 6.02 -12.61 -16.68
CA PHE A 424 4.75 -12.05 -16.22
C PHE A 424 3.74 -12.07 -17.37
N ILE A 425 2.51 -12.46 -17.09
CA ILE A 425 1.43 -12.47 -18.06
C ILE A 425 0.54 -11.26 -17.80
N PRO A 426 0.48 -10.27 -18.71
CA PRO A 426 -0.36 -9.10 -18.53
C PRO A 426 -1.85 -9.45 -18.48
N PHE A 427 -2.64 -8.68 -17.73
CA PHE A 427 -4.11 -8.77 -17.72
C PHE A 427 -4.74 -8.13 -18.96
N LEU A 428 -4.04 -7.15 -19.55
CA LEU A 428 -4.39 -6.50 -20.80
C LEU A 428 -3.17 -6.46 -21.71
N THR A 429 -3.39 -6.44 -23.01
CA THR A 429 -2.33 -6.35 -24.02
C THR A 429 -2.74 -5.35 -25.09
N THR A 430 -1.79 -4.63 -25.63
CA THR A 430 -1.96 -3.77 -26.81
C THR A 430 -0.98 -4.17 -27.91
N LYS A 431 -1.33 -3.90 -29.15
CA LYS A 431 -0.42 -4.07 -30.29
C LYS A 431 0.57 -2.91 -30.45
N LYS A 432 0.30 -1.79 -29.78
CA LYS A 432 1.17 -0.61 -29.83
C LYS A 432 2.44 -0.83 -29.01
N THR A 433 3.57 -0.52 -29.56
CA THR A 433 4.90 -0.58 -28.91
C THR A 433 5.58 0.78 -28.80
N ALA A 434 4.96 1.81 -29.36
CA ALA A 434 5.38 3.19 -29.29
C ALA A 434 4.17 4.11 -29.14
N PHE A 435 4.33 5.24 -28.45
CA PHE A 435 3.25 6.16 -28.09
C PHE A 435 3.68 7.60 -28.26
N THR A 436 2.84 8.41 -28.87
CA THR A 436 3.04 9.83 -29.12
C THR A 436 2.60 10.66 -27.90
N ILE A 437 2.88 11.98 -27.95
CA ILE A 437 2.39 12.90 -26.90
C ILE A 437 0.84 12.91 -26.85
N GLU A 438 0.17 12.76 -27.98
CA GLU A 438 -1.30 12.69 -28.03
C GLU A 438 -1.83 11.44 -27.33
N ASP A 439 -1.17 10.29 -27.51
CA ASP A 439 -1.51 9.07 -26.78
C ASP A 439 -1.35 9.28 -25.27
N LEU A 440 -0.28 9.93 -24.82
CA LEU A 440 -0.04 10.23 -23.41
C LEU A 440 -1.07 11.22 -22.84
N ARG A 441 -1.51 12.21 -23.64
CA ARG A 441 -2.58 13.13 -23.26
C ARG A 441 -3.90 12.40 -23.00
N HIS A 442 -4.20 11.35 -23.78
CA HIS A 442 -5.35 10.50 -23.48
C HIS A 442 -5.25 9.86 -22.09
N LEU A 443 -4.06 9.43 -21.64
CA LEU A 443 -3.88 8.91 -20.29
C LEU A 443 -3.96 9.99 -19.20
N ILE A 444 -3.53 11.22 -19.48
CA ILE A 444 -3.75 12.36 -18.58
C ILE A 444 -5.25 12.62 -18.39
N ASN A 445 -6.04 12.47 -19.46
CA ASN A 445 -7.49 12.66 -19.41
C ASN A 445 -8.26 11.45 -18.84
N GLY A 446 -7.60 10.27 -18.74
CA GLY A 446 -8.21 9.03 -18.27
C GLY A 446 -8.80 8.15 -19.39
N ASP A 447 -8.47 8.45 -20.64
CA ASP A 447 -8.99 7.75 -21.82
C ASP A 447 -8.02 6.64 -22.27
N ALA A 448 -7.72 5.71 -21.36
CA ALA A 448 -6.75 4.64 -21.60
C ALA A 448 -7.10 3.78 -22.84
N HIS A 449 -8.39 3.58 -23.13
CA HIS A 449 -8.85 2.82 -24.29
C HIS A 449 -8.45 3.46 -25.63
N ILE A 450 -8.36 4.79 -25.68
CA ILE A 450 -7.88 5.51 -26.89
C ILE A 450 -6.34 5.39 -26.97
N CYS A 451 -5.63 5.62 -25.87
CA CYS A 451 -4.18 5.52 -25.84
C CYS A 451 -3.70 4.14 -26.31
N PHE A 452 -4.27 3.07 -25.76
CA PHE A 452 -3.85 1.69 -26.05
C PHE A 452 -4.55 1.06 -27.27
N ASP A 453 -5.44 1.80 -27.94
CA ASP A 453 -6.21 1.37 -29.11
C ASP A 453 -6.93 0.01 -28.88
N ASP A 454 -7.54 -0.13 -27.71
CA ASP A 454 -8.27 -1.34 -27.34
C ASP A 454 -9.40 -1.02 -26.33
N PRO A 455 -10.67 -1.36 -26.67
CA PRO A 455 -11.82 -1.12 -25.81
C PRO A 455 -11.77 -1.83 -24.44
N SER A 456 -10.93 -2.85 -24.29
CA SER A 456 -10.74 -3.55 -23.00
C SER A 456 -10.05 -2.68 -21.96
N TYR A 457 -9.33 -1.63 -22.37
CA TYR A 457 -8.88 -0.55 -21.49
C TYR A 457 -10.01 0.44 -21.27
N PHE A 458 -10.99 0.08 -20.45
CA PHE A 458 -12.14 0.95 -20.19
C PHE A 458 -11.70 2.34 -19.71
N PRO A 459 -12.44 3.39 -20.12
CA PRO A 459 -12.22 4.71 -19.58
C PRO A 459 -12.38 4.63 -18.06
N ASN A 460 -11.33 5.01 -17.32
CA ASN A 460 -11.36 5.10 -15.86
C ASN A 460 -12.20 6.30 -15.39
N GLY A 461 -13.32 6.59 -16.08
CA GLY A 461 -14.14 7.77 -15.83
C GLY A 461 -14.69 7.85 -14.39
N ARG A 462 -14.68 6.74 -13.67
CA ARG A 462 -15.03 6.69 -12.24
C ARG A 462 -13.83 6.90 -11.34
N ASN A 463 -12.62 6.46 -11.74
CA ASN A 463 -11.40 6.62 -10.95
C ASN A 463 -10.48 7.69 -11.57
N LYS A 464 -10.55 8.89 -11.01
CA LYS A 464 -9.77 10.04 -11.46
C LYS A 464 -8.29 9.98 -11.09
N SER A 465 -7.88 9.03 -10.26
CA SER A 465 -6.48 8.87 -9.82
C SER A 465 -5.66 7.97 -10.73
N ILE A 466 -6.31 7.16 -11.59
CA ILE A 466 -5.59 6.27 -12.52
C ILE A 466 -5.34 7.03 -13.83
N ARG A 467 -4.36 7.92 -13.78
CA ARG A 467 -3.95 8.81 -14.88
C ARG A 467 -2.45 9.04 -14.81
N LEU A 468 -1.88 9.56 -15.88
CA LEU A 468 -0.56 10.20 -15.82
C LEU A 468 -0.68 11.57 -15.12
N ALA A 469 0.45 12.09 -14.69
CA ALA A 469 0.52 13.44 -14.13
C ALA A 469 0.03 14.49 -15.15
N PRO A 470 -0.46 15.66 -14.68
CA PRO A 470 -0.77 16.78 -15.55
C PRO A 470 0.40 17.11 -16.49
N GLU A 471 0.12 17.67 -17.66
CA GLU A 471 1.11 17.87 -18.72
C GLU A 471 2.36 18.60 -18.23
N LYS A 472 2.22 19.57 -17.32
CA LYS A 472 3.34 20.30 -16.70
C LYS A 472 4.31 19.38 -15.95
N MET A 473 3.82 18.27 -15.37
CA MET A 473 4.59 17.29 -14.60
C MET A 473 4.81 15.98 -15.36
N LEU A 474 4.37 15.88 -16.61
CA LEU A 474 4.48 14.64 -17.39
C LEU A 474 5.94 14.25 -17.65
N MET A 475 6.79 15.22 -17.98
CA MET A 475 8.22 15.08 -18.28
C MET A 475 8.55 14.07 -19.39
N LEU A 476 7.59 13.81 -20.27
CA LEU A 476 7.70 12.91 -21.43
C LEU A 476 7.05 13.57 -22.66
N ASN A 477 7.65 13.39 -23.85
CA ASN A 477 7.02 13.75 -25.12
C ASN A 477 6.55 12.51 -25.90
N ARG A 478 7.21 11.37 -25.72
CA ARG A 478 6.88 10.11 -26.41
C ARG A 478 7.51 8.91 -25.74
N ILE A 479 6.92 7.77 -25.95
CA ILE A 479 7.52 6.46 -25.66
C ILE A 479 7.90 5.84 -26.99
N THR A 480 9.20 5.61 -27.19
CA THR A 480 9.73 5.13 -28.48
C THR A 480 9.77 3.62 -28.58
N LYS A 481 9.83 2.94 -27.43
CA LYS A 481 9.84 1.47 -27.36
C LYS A 481 9.22 0.99 -26.07
N VAL A 482 8.35 0.00 -26.17
CA VAL A 482 7.93 -0.85 -25.03
C VAL A 482 8.13 -2.30 -25.43
N ASP A 483 8.91 -3.02 -24.65
CA ASP A 483 9.08 -4.46 -24.76
C ASP A 483 8.74 -5.09 -23.40
N ILE A 484 7.55 -5.69 -23.30
CA ILE A 484 7.03 -6.23 -22.02
C ILE A 484 7.77 -7.48 -21.54
N HIS A 485 8.63 -8.07 -22.38
CA HIS A 485 9.49 -9.21 -22.05
C HIS A 485 10.98 -8.85 -22.18
N GLY A 486 11.28 -7.58 -22.40
CA GLY A 486 12.63 -7.04 -22.54
C GLY A 486 13.37 -6.89 -21.22
N GLY A 487 14.57 -6.37 -21.35
CA GLY A 487 15.46 -6.12 -20.21
C GLY A 487 16.11 -7.40 -19.64
N PRO A 488 17.09 -7.24 -18.75
CA PRO A 488 17.81 -8.37 -18.16
C PRO A 488 16.93 -9.30 -17.34
N TYR A 489 15.87 -8.77 -16.72
CA TYR A 489 14.94 -9.54 -15.88
C TYR A 489 13.82 -10.21 -16.68
N GLY A 490 13.62 -9.89 -17.96
CA GLY A 490 12.54 -10.42 -18.80
C GLY A 490 11.14 -9.92 -18.44
N LEU A 491 11.03 -8.86 -17.64
CA LEU A 491 9.77 -8.31 -17.13
C LEU A 491 9.34 -7.01 -17.82
N GLY A 492 10.23 -6.42 -18.61
CA GLY A 492 9.96 -5.25 -19.42
C GLY A 492 11.11 -4.27 -19.51
N GLU A 493 11.20 -3.61 -20.66
CA GLU A 493 12.07 -2.47 -20.94
C GLU A 493 11.28 -1.40 -21.67
N ILE A 494 11.37 -0.16 -21.21
CA ILE A 494 10.67 0.98 -21.80
C ILE A 494 11.70 2.06 -22.10
N ILE A 495 11.62 2.62 -23.30
CA ILE A 495 12.44 3.76 -23.72
C ILE A 495 11.50 4.90 -24.09
N ALA A 496 11.72 6.05 -23.46
CA ALA A 496 10.95 7.27 -23.69
C ALA A 496 11.86 8.47 -23.86
N GLU A 497 11.32 9.53 -24.43
CA GLU A 497 12.06 10.74 -24.70
C GLU A 497 11.30 11.99 -24.25
N LYS A 498 12.05 12.97 -23.76
CA LYS A 498 11.62 14.34 -23.51
C LYS A 498 12.48 15.29 -24.31
N ASP A 499 11.88 16.05 -25.21
CA ASP A 499 12.54 17.15 -25.89
C ASP A 499 12.70 18.32 -24.92
N LEU A 500 13.85 18.96 -24.94
CA LEU A 500 14.20 20.09 -24.07
C LEU A 500 14.30 21.38 -24.88
N SER A 501 13.76 22.45 -24.31
CA SER A 501 13.90 23.81 -24.79
C SER A 501 14.45 24.71 -23.70
N PRO A 502 15.32 25.67 -23.99
CA PRO A 502 15.73 26.68 -23.02
C PRO A 502 14.57 27.46 -22.40
N ASP A 503 13.42 27.51 -23.10
CA ASP A 503 12.21 28.21 -22.67
C ASP A 503 11.29 27.32 -21.80
N ASP A 504 11.68 26.06 -21.55
CA ASP A 504 10.93 25.19 -20.67
C ASP A 504 10.85 25.80 -19.26
N TRP A 505 9.66 25.80 -18.67
CA TRP A 505 9.32 26.51 -17.46
C TRP A 505 10.23 26.24 -16.25
N TYR A 506 10.84 25.08 -16.19
CA TYR A 506 11.70 24.65 -15.08
C TYR A 506 13.11 25.24 -15.13
N PHE A 507 13.67 25.60 -16.28
CA PHE A 507 15.02 26.16 -16.36
C PHE A 507 15.13 27.56 -15.76
N PRO A 508 14.24 28.52 -16.06
CA PRO A 508 14.33 29.84 -15.45
C PRO A 508 14.19 29.82 -13.94
N CYS A 509 13.43 28.86 -13.38
CA CYS A 509 13.15 28.83 -11.94
C CYS A 509 14.10 27.96 -11.12
N HIS A 510 14.84 27.03 -11.73
CA HIS A 510 15.67 26.08 -10.97
C HIS A 510 17.12 26.00 -11.50
N PHE A 511 18.02 26.91 -11.12
CA PHE A 511 17.86 28.07 -10.24
C PHE A 511 18.09 29.36 -11.05
N ARG A 512 17.79 30.55 -10.46
CA ARG A 512 18.01 31.84 -11.11
C ARG A 512 19.41 32.04 -11.68
N ASP A 513 20.43 31.77 -10.88
CA ASP A 513 21.83 32.02 -11.24
C ASP A 513 22.56 30.78 -11.81
N ASP A 514 21.89 29.59 -11.82
CA ASP A 514 22.44 28.31 -12.24
C ASP A 514 21.32 27.38 -12.77
N GLN A 515 20.97 27.54 -14.05
CA GLN A 515 19.82 26.87 -14.66
C GLN A 515 20.11 25.40 -14.94
N VAL A 516 19.47 24.50 -14.20
CA VAL A 516 19.53 23.05 -14.37
C VAL A 516 18.16 22.42 -14.17
N LEU A 517 17.90 21.31 -14.87
CA LEU A 517 16.67 20.54 -14.64
C LEU A 517 16.74 19.81 -13.30
N ALA A 518 15.76 20.06 -12.42
CA ALA A 518 15.67 19.42 -11.12
C ALA A 518 15.68 17.88 -11.22
N GLY A 519 16.44 17.22 -10.36
CA GLY A 519 16.49 15.75 -10.30
C GLY A 519 15.15 15.11 -9.95
N SER A 520 14.35 15.77 -9.12
CA SER A 520 12.99 15.38 -8.77
C SER A 520 12.05 15.38 -10.00
N LEU A 521 12.12 16.40 -10.86
CA LEU A 521 11.35 16.45 -12.12
C LEU A 521 11.82 15.37 -13.11
N GLN A 522 13.14 15.15 -13.22
CA GLN A 522 13.66 14.07 -14.04
C GLN A 522 13.09 12.72 -13.58
N ALA A 523 13.06 12.48 -12.27
CA ALA A 523 12.55 11.25 -11.72
C ALA A 523 11.01 11.12 -11.86
N GLU A 524 10.25 12.23 -11.87
CA GLU A 524 8.79 12.21 -12.13
C GLU A 524 8.49 11.65 -13.54
N GLY A 525 9.34 11.91 -14.52
CA GLY A 525 9.24 11.25 -15.83
C GLY A 525 9.31 9.72 -15.72
N GLY A 526 10.23 9.19 -14.90
CA GLY A 526 10.30 7.77 -14.59
C GLY A 526 9.07 7.26 -13.86
N GLY A 527 8.54 8.03 -12.89
CA GLY A 527 7.29 7.72 -12.20
C GLY A 527 6.11 7.64 -13.16
N ASN A 528 6.03 8.54 -14.15
CA ASN A 528 5.01 8.49 -15.20
C ASN A 528 5.17 7.27 -16.11
N LEU A 529 6.40 6.82 -16.39
CA LEU A 529 6.64 5.59 -17.14
C LEU A 529 6.18 4.35 -16.36
N LEU A 530 6.38 4.30 -15.05
CA LEU A 530 5.85 3.22 -14.22
C LEU A 530 4.31 3.23 -14.21
N ARG A 531 3.67 4.39 -14.04
CA ARG A 531 2.20 4.52 -14.13
C ARG A 531 1.69 4.03 -15.48
N PHE A 532 2.32 4.48 -16.56
CA PHE A 532 2.02 4.03 -17.91
C PHE A 532 2.11 2.50 -18.04
N PHE A 533 3.22 1.91 -17.60
CA PHE A 533 3.46 0.48 -17.70
C PHE A 533 2.45 -0.33 -16.89
N MET A 534 2.15 0.09 -15.66
CA MET A 534 1.14 -0.55 -14.82
C MET A 534 -0.26 -0.52 -15.45
N MET A 535 -0.63 0.61 -16.06
CA MET A 535 -1.90 0.73 -16.81
C MET A 535 -1.90 -0.16 -18.04
N MET A 536 -0.81 -0.20 -18.80
CA MET A 536 -0.68 -1.04 -20.01
C MET A 536 -0.80 -2.53 -19.68
N LEU A 537 -0.24 -2.98 -18.55
CA LEU A 537 -0.39 -4.36 -18.09
C LEU A 537 -1.79 -4.68 -17.54
N GLY A 538 -2.63 -3.68 -17.33
CA GLY A 538 -3.99 -3.83 -16.78
C GLY A 538 -4.04 -4.04 -15.27
N LEU A 539 -3.00 -3.67 -14.50
CA LEU A 539 -2.93 -3.87 -13.05
C LEU A 539 -4.03 -3.12 -12.29
N GLN A 540 -4.50 -1.99 -12.81
CA GLN A 540 -5.60 -1.20 -12.25
C GLN A 540 -6.94 -1.97 -12.19
N ARG A 541 -7.09 -3.02 -12.98
CA ARG A 541 -8.31 -3.86 -12.96
C ARG A 541 -8.44 -4.71 -11.69
N LEU A 542 -7.35 -4.87 -10.96
CA LEU A 542 -7.31 -5.64 -9.71
C LEU A 542 -7.84 -4.85 -8.52
N LYS A 543 -8.11 -3.56 -8.71
CA LYS A 543 -8.57 -2.63 -7.67
C LYS A 543 -9.83 -1.90 -8.12
N LYS A 544 -10.70 -1.57 -7.16
CA LYS A 544 -11.98 -0.89 -7.44
C LYS A 544 -11.80 0.62 -7.60
N ASP A 545 -11.15 1.28 -6.63
CA ASP A 545 -10.90 2.72 -6.60
C ASP A 545 -9.54 3.02 -5.96
N SER A 546 -8.49 2.85 -6.74
CA SER A 546 -7.11 2.93 -6.26
C SER A 546 -6.39 4.20 -6.69
N ARG A 547 -5.24 4.44 -6.07
CA ARG A 547 -4.25 5.48 -6.41
C ARG A 547 -2.89 4.85 -6.61
N PHE A 548 -2.06 5.50 -7.44
CA PHE A 548 -0.64 5.20 -7.48
C PHE A 548 0.04 5.77 -6.24
N GLN A 549 0.77 4.92 -5.53
CA GLN A 549 1.55 5.28 -4.35
C GLN A 549 2.97 4.73 -4.47
N PRO A 550 3.98 5.35 -3.88
CA PRO A 550 5.28 4.71 -3.69
C PRO A 550 5.13 3.40 -2.90
N ILE A 551 6.04 2.46 -3.12
CA ILE A 551 6.08 1.24 -2.31
C ILE A 551 6.71 1.59 -0.96
N PHE A 552 5.97 1.39 0.14
CA PHE A 552 6.44 1.76 1.48
C PHE A 552 7.58 0.87 1.95
N GLY A 553 8.58 1.50 2.57
CA GLY A 553 9.78 0.83 3.04
C GLY A 553 10.78 0.45 1.95
N LEU A 554 10.44 0.61 0.66
CA LEU A 554 11.37 0.37 -0.44
C LEU A 554 12.40 1.50 -0.50
N GLN A 555 13.66 1.15 -0.36
CA GLN A 555 14.77 2.10 -0.51
C GLN A 555 15.06 2.36 -1.99
N GLN A 556 14.84 3.59 -2.41
CA GLN A 556 15.16 4.06 -3.74
C GLN A 556 16.50 4.81 -3.69
N LYS A 557 17.54 4.26 -4.31
CA LYS A 557 18.87 4.88 -4.34
C LYS A 557 19.06 5.71 -5.59
N VAL A 558 19.47 6.95 -5.39
CA VAL A 558 19.68 7.93 -6.47
C VAL A 558 21.17 8.22 -6.60
N ARG A 559 21.67 8.21 -7.82
CA ARG A 559 23.03 8.64 -8.19
C ARG A 559 22.92 9.71 -9.26
N CYS A 560 23.37 10.93 -8.97
CA CYS A 560 23.43 12.05 -9.91
C CYS A 560 24.91 12.34 -10.24
N ARG A 561 25.29 12.33 -11.52
CA ARG A 561 26.69 12.47 -11.91
C ARG A 561 26.93 13.46 -13.05
N LYS A 562 25.85 14.02 -13.60
CA LYS A 562 25.90 15.09 -14.58
C LYS A 562 24.60 15.88 -14.54
N GLU A 563 24.71 17.20 -14.69
CA GLU A 563 23.55 18.08 -14.79
C GLU A 563 22.90 18.03 -16.19
N VAL A 564 21.64 18.46 -16.25
CA VAL A 564 20.89 18.73 -17.47
C VAL A 564 20.62 20.23 -17.55
N THR A 565 21.08 20.85 -18.60
CA THR A 565 21.11 22.32 -18.78
C THR A 565 20.22 22.77 -19.94
N PRO A 566 19.92 24.09 -20.11
CA PRO A 566 19.16 24.61 -21.25
C PRO A 566 19.80 24.35 -22.60
N THR A 567 21.08 23.99 -22.65
CA THR A 567 21.78 23.69 -23.89
C THR A 567 21.56 22.26 -24.41
N ASP A 568 21.12 21.38 -23.50
CA ASP A 568 20.77 20.00 -23.86
C ASP A 568 19.46 19.96 -24.66
N LYS A 569 19.36 19.03 -25.60
CA LYS A 569 18.23 19.00 -26.52
C LYS A 569 17.22 17.92 -26.19
N LYS A 570 17.65 16.86 -25.51
CA LYS A 570 16.79 15.70 -25.29
C LYS A 570 17.25 14.88 -24.08
N LEU A 571 16.28 14.47 -23.28
CA LEU A 571 16.43 13.39 -22.31
C LEU A 571 15.94 12.08 -22.93
N VAL A 572 16.66 11.01 -22.68
CA VAL A 572 16.20 9.66 -22.93
C VAL A 572 16.05 8.96 -21.59
N TYR A 573 14.86 8.43 -21.35
CA TYR A 573 14.53 7.60 -20.21
C TYR A 573 14.63 6.13 -20.62
N ARG A 574 15.41 5.35 -19.92
CA ARG A 574 15.43 3.89 -20.02
C ARG A 574 14.99 3.30 -18.69
N LEU A 575 13.82 2.70 -18.68
CA LEU A 575 13.27 2.03 -17.51
C LEU A 575 13.32 0.51 -17.71
N VAL A 576 14.02 -0.18 -16.82
CA VAL A 576 14.16 -1.64 -16.81
C VAL A 576 13.38 -2.20 -15.65
N ILE A 577 12.39 -3.03 -15.91
CA ILE A 577 11.52 -3.62 -14.87
C ILE A 577 12.22 -4.79 -14.21
N LYS A 578 12.30 -4.77 -12.89
CA LYS A 578 12.99 -5.76 -12.03
C LYS A 578 12.03 -6.72 -11.35
N ASP A 579 10.88 -6.21 -10.95
CA ASP A 579 9.90 -6.98 -10.25
C ASP A 579 8.48 -6.47 -10.49
N ILE A 580 7.54 -7.41 -10.56
CA ILE A 580 6.10 -7.17 -10.67
C ILE A 580 5.42 -8.10 -9.67
N GLY A 581 4.64 -7.54 -8.76
CA GLY A 581 3.87 -8.32 -7.79
C GLY A 581 2.42 -7.86 -7.75
N LEU A 582 1.58 -8.73 -7.19
CA LEU A 582 0.12 -8.51 -7.14
C LEU A 582 -0.39 -8.34 -5.71
N LEU A 583 0.37 -8.75 -4.72
CA LEU A 583 -0.03 -8.80 -3.32
C LEU A 583 1.00 -8.08 -2.43
N PRO A 584 0.57 -7.44 -1.32
CA PRO A 584 -0.85 -7.17 -0.95
C PRO A 584 -1.54 -6.19 -1.89
N ASP A 585 -0.77 -5.35 -2.57
CA ASP A 585 -1.20 -4.40 -3.58
C ASP A 585 -0.42 -4.64 -4.87
N PRO A 586 -1.03 -4.50 -6.07
CA PRO A 586 -0.29 -4.60 -7.32
C PRO A 586 0.83 -3.56 -7.38
N TYR A 587 2.05 -3.99 -7.69
CA TYR A 587 3.22 -3.12 -7.75
C TYR A 587 4.15 -3.44 -8.91
N VAL A 588 4.97 -2.46 -9.25
CA VAL A 588 6.08 -2.60 -10.19
C VAL A 588 7.30 -1.89 -9.64
N ILE A 589 8.46 -2.55 -9.72
CA ILE A 589 9.78 -2.01 -9.37
C ILE A 589 10.67 -2.03 -10.61
N GLY A 590 11.36 -0.93 -10.87
CA GLY A 590 12.31 -0.84 -11.95
C GLY A 590 13.55 -0.03 -11.59
N ASP A 591 14.59 -0.15 -12.42
CA ASP A 591 15.73 0.76 -12.42
C ASP A 591 15.58 1.75 -13.58
N LEU A 592 15.77 3.01 -13.29
CA LEU A 592 15.66 4.10 -14.26
C LEU A 592 17.03 4.71 -14.56
N GLU A 593 17.36 4.78 -15.83
CA GLU A 593 18.47 5.56 -16.36
C GLU A 593 17.96 6.78 -17.09
N ILE A 594 18.52 7.94 -16.81
CA ILE A 594 18.26 9.18 -17.52
C ILE A 594 19.54 9.54 -18.29
N ILE A 595 19.40 9.66 -19.59
CA ILE A 595 20.52 9.70 -20.52
C ILE A 595 20.44 11.00 -21.34
N VAL A 596 21.55 11.71 -21.42
CA VAL A 596 21.75 12.88 -22.31
C VAL A 596 23.00 12.63 -23.11
N ASP A 597 22.91 12.76 -24.44
CA ASP A 597 24.01 12.56 -25.38
C ASP A 597 24.77 11.23 -25.16
N GLY A 598 24.04 10.17 -24.85
CA GLY A 598 24.59 8.84 -24.60
C GLY A 598 25.25 8.62 -23.24
N VAL A 599 25.23 9.64 -22.37
CA VAL A 599 25.76 9.57 -20.98
C VAL A 599 24.64 9.43 -20.00
N ILE A 600 24.73 8.47 -19.08
CA ILE A 600 23.77 8.32 -17.98
C ILE A 600 24.02 9.45 -16.96
N THR A 601 23.15 10.44 -16.93
CA THR A 601 23.26 11.60 -16.04
C THR A 601 22.78 11.27 -14.63
N VAL A 602 21.65 10.55 -14.54
CA VAL A 602 21.03 10.13 -13.29
C VAL A 602 20.62 8.66 -13.38
N HIS A 603 20.77 7.95 -12.28
CA HIS A 603 20.31 6.58 -12.13
C HIS A 603 19.51 6.44 -10.82
N PHE A 604 18.30 5.88 -10.94
CA PHE A 604 17.46 5.48 -9.81
C PHE A 604 17.40 3.96 -9.74
N ALA A 605 17.92 3.39 -8.66
CA ALA A 605 17.73 1.97 -8.37
C ALA A 605 16.47 1.77 -7.52
N ASN A 606 15.66 0.79 -7.90
CA ASN A 606 14.42 0.42 -7.23
C ASN A 606 13.35 1.53 -7.23
N LEU A 607 13.19 2.26 -8.32
CA LEU A 607 12.01 3.11 -8.47
C LEU A 607 10.78 2.22 -8.46
N GLY A 608 9.84 2.43 -7.52
CA GLY A 608 8.72 1.53 -7.31
C GLY A 608 7.40 2.24 -7.08
N LEU A 609 6.34 1.73 -7.71
CA LEU A 609 4.97 2.17 -7.49
C LEU A 609 4.05 0.98 -7.21
N GLN A 610 3.02 1.23 -6.41
CA GLN A 610 1.95 0.29 -6.09
C GLN A 610 0.57 0.95 -6.30
N LEU A 611 -0.45 0.14 -6.51
CA LEU A 611 -1.85 0.57 -6.62
C LEU A 611 -2.57 0.28 -5.32
N ARG A 612 -2.83 1.31 -4.52
CA ARG A 612 -3.55 1.20 -3.24
C ARG A 612 -4.97 1.72 -3.37
N GLU A 613 -5.91 1.03 -2.71
CA GLU A 613 -7.29 1.52 -2.63
C GLU A 613 -7.34 2.90 -1.94
N LYS A 614 -8.19 3.80 -2.43
CA LYS A 614 -8.39 5.14 -1.83
C LYS A 614 -8.98 5.06 -0.44
N ASP A 615 -9.89 4.11 -0.24
CA ASP A 615 -10.50 3.82 1.06
C ASP A 615 -9.55 2.98 1.92
N ASN A 616 -8.30 3.40 2.03
CA ASN A 616 -7.40 2.80 2.98
C ASN A 616 -7.93 3.12 4.40
N PRO A 617 -8.28 2.11 5.20
CA PRO A 617 -8.81 2.32 6.55
C PRO A 617 -7.91 3.15 7.47
N ARG A 618 -6.64 3.38 7.09
CA ARG A 618 -5.73 4.29 7.82
C ARG A 618 -6.19 5.74 7.86
N TYR A 619 -7.09 6.16 6.96
CA TYR A 619 -7.54 7.56 6.85
C TYR A 619 -9.01 7.78 7.18
N LEU A 620 -9.75 6.71 7.44
CA LEU A 620 -11.14 6.78 7.85
C LEU A 620 -11.24 6.89 9.37
N GLU A 621 -10.83 7.99 9.96
CA GLU A 621 -11.52 8.45 11.18
C GLU A 621 -12.87 9.04 10.77
N LYS A 622 -13.80 8.17 10.40
CA LYS A 622 -15.20 8.59 10.47
C LYS A 622 -15.48 8.91 11.93
N PRO A 623 -16.02 10.09 12.26
CA PRO A 623 -16.60 10.27 13.57
C PRO A 623 -17.55 9.08 13.76
N LYS A 624 -17.43 8.38 14.89
CA LYS A 624 -18.38 7.34 15.27
C LYS A 624 -19.77 7.94 15.10
N LYS A 625 -20.53 7.43 14.13
CA LYS A 625 -21.92 7.84 13.99
C LYS A 625 -22.59 7.32 15.24
N VAL A 626 -22.75 8.17 16.25
CA VAL A 626 -23.45 7.82 17.47
C VAL A 626 -24.91 7.63 17.06
N THR A 627 -25.33 6.40 16.97
CA THR A 627 -26.74 6.08 16.74
C THR A 627 -27.47 6.41 18.03
N GLU A 628 -28.29 7.44 18.01
CA GLU A 628 -28.92 8.01 19.21
C GLU A 628 -29.92 7.08 19.92
N ASN A 629 -30.29 5.95 19.35
CA ASN A 629 -31.19 4.97 19.97
C ASN A 629 -30.63 3.56 19.81
N VAL A 630 -29.87 3.12 20.78
CA VAL A 630 -29.35 1.75 20.87
C VAL A 630 -30.23 0.96 21.86
N LEU A 631 -30.80 -0.14 21.38
CA LEU A 631 -31.61 -1.04 22.20
C LEU A 631 -30.73 -1.93 23.08
N LEU A 632 -29.67 -2.51 22.50
CA LEU A 632 -28.62 -3.24 23.21
C LEU A 632 -27.27 -2.72 22.75
N ASN A 633 -26.46 -2.28 23.69
CA ASN A 633 -25.11 -1.78 23.42
C ASN A 633 -24.06 -2.91 23.44
N GLU A 634 -22.81 -2.58 23.24
CA GLU A 634 -21.69 -3.53 23.20
C GLU A 634 -21.57 -4.33 24.52
N THR A 635 -21.79 -3.69 25.69
CA THR A 635 -21.76 -4.35 26.99
C THR A 635 -22.89 -5.34 27.11
N ASP A 636 -24.09 -5.02 26.62
CA ASP A 636 -25.23 -5.95 26.61
C ASP A 636 -24.96 -7.17 25.72
N ILE A 637 -24.33 -6.95 24.55
CA ILE A 637 -23.91 -8.03 23.63
C ILE A 637 -22.86 -8.93 24.31
N GLU A 638 -21.87 -8.34 24.96
CA GLU A 638 -20.85 -9.09 25.71
C GLU A 638 -21.49 -9.86 26.90
N THR A 639 -22.43 -9.25 27.59
CA THR A 639 -23.20 -9.91 28.65
C THR A 639 -24.01 -11.08 28.11
N PHE A 640 -24.61 -10.95 26.93
CA PHE A 640 -25.27 -12.07 26.26
C PHE A 640 -24.26 -13.17 25.85
N ALA A 641 -23.06 -12.80 25.45
CA ALA A 641 -22.03 -13.76 25.06
C ALA A 641 -21.43 -14.51 26.24
N LEU A 642 -21.10 -13.82 27.33
CA LEU A 642 -20.28 -14.35 28.43
C LEU A 642 -20.90 -14.19 29.84
N GLY A 643 -21.82 -13.25 30.03
CA GLY A 643 -22.38 -12.87 31.29
C GLY A 643 -23.63 -13.66 31.69
N ARG A 644 -24.38 -13.14 32.67
CA ARG A 644 -25.67 -13.68 33.06
C ARG A 644 -26.77 -13.16 32.14
N LEU A 645 -27.55 -14.06 31.56
CA LEU A 645 -28.62 -13.69 30.61
C LEU A 645 -29.71 -12.81 31.25
N ALA A 646 -29.96 -13.01 32.55
CA ALA A 646 -30.89 -12.19 33.28
C ALA A 646 -30.49 -10.70 33.32
N ASP A 647 -29.19 -10.41 33.32
CA ASP A 647 -28.66 -9.04 33.33
C ASP A 647 -28.82 -8.36 31.96
N CYS A 648 -28.89 -9.14 30.88
CA CYS A 648 -29.10 -8.64 29.51
C CYS A 648 -30.59 -8.57 29.11
N PHE A 649 -31.35 -9.64 29.38
CA PHE A 649 -32.69 -9.80 28.81
C PHE A 649 -33.83 -9.75 29.88
N GLY A 650 -33.50 -9.77 31.17
CA GLY A 650 -34.46 -9.70 32.26
C GLY A 650 -34.51 -10.94 33.14
N PRO A 651 -35.12 -10.81 34.32
CA PRO A 651 -35.06 -11.81 35.43
C PRO A 651 -35.61 -13.18 35.05
N GLU A 652 -36.49 -13.30 34.09
CA GLU A 652 -37.02 -14.57 33.60
C GLU A 652 -35.92 -15.49 33.00
N TYR A 653 -34.78 -14.92 32.61
CA TYR A 653 -33.64 -15.68 32.11
C TYR A 653 -32.71 -16.22 33.18
N ALA A 654 -32.97 -15.92 34.49
CA ALA A 654 -32.17 -16.45 35.61
C ALA A 654 -32.20 -17.98 35.69
N VAL A 655 -33.19 -18.62 35.10
CA VAL A 655 -33.28 -20.08 34.97
C VAL A 655 -32.06 -20.69 34.25
N TYR A 656 -31.37 -19.89 33.47
CA TYR A 656 -30.18 -20.32 32.69
C TYR A 656 -28.86 -20.04 33.41
N ASP A 657 -28.85 -19.47 34.63
CA ASP A 657 -27.61 -19.22 35.37
C ASP A 657 -26.81 -20.52 35.64
N ASN A 658 -27.49 -21.65 35.67
CA ASN A 658 -26.92 -22.99 35.93
C ASN A 658 -27.20 -23.98 34.77
N ARG A 659 -27.57 -23.52 33.59
CA ARG A 659 -27.91 -24.35 32.43
C ARG A 659 -27.25 -23.85 31.16
N ALA A 660 -27.07 -24.76 30.19
CA ALA A 660 -26.58 -24.40 28.88
C ALA A 660 -27.69 -23.74 28.05
N LEU A 661 -27.36 -22.59 27.44
CA LEU A 661 -28.17 -21.90 26.48
C LEU A 661 -27.30 -21.44 25.31
N SER A 662 -27.93 -21.22 24.17
CA SER A 662 -27.34 -20.56 23.02
C SER A 662 -26.84 -19.17 23.41
N ARG A 663 -25.59 -18.91 23.11
CA ARG A 663 -24.89 -17.65 23.37
C ARG A 663 -24.44 -17.01 22.05
N GLN A 664 -24.22 -15.71 22.10
CA GLN A 664 -23.50 -15.01 21.05
C GLN A 664 -22.04 -15.52 21.01
N PRO A 665 -21.43 -15.71 19.85
CA PRO A 665 -19.98 -15.85 19.76
C PRO A 665 -19.26 -14.69 20.43
N ASN A 666 -18.10 -14.95 21.00
CA ASN A 666 -17.33 -13.96 21.77
C ASN A 666 -15.95 -13.69 21.17
N THR A 667 -15.23 -12.75 21.75
CA THR A 667 -13.87 -12.36 21.35
C THR A 667 -13.75 -12.02 19.86
N ASP A 668 -12.82 -12.61 19.13
CA ASP A 668 -12.57 -12.34 17.71
C ASP A 668 -13.75 -12.69 16.78
N LEU A 669 -14.67 -13.51 17.22
CA LEU A 669 -15.88 -13.89 16.49
C LEU A 669 -17.13 -13.13 16.93
N GLN A 670 -17.04 -12.18 17.84
CA GLN A 670 -18.15 -11.28 18.15
C GLN A 670 -18.28 -10.23 17.04
N LEU A 671 -19.10 -10.54 16.06
CA LEU A 671 -19.29 -9.72 14.85
C LEU A 671 -20.60 -8.92 14.90
N LEU A 672 -20.94 -8.45 16.09
CA LEU A 672 -22.12 -7.65 16.40
C LEU A 672 -21.72 -6.59 17.43
N SER A 673 -21.88 -5.31 17.10
CA SER A 673 -21.52 -4.21 18.01
C SER A 673 -22.72 -3.66 18.78
N ARG A 674 -23.91 -3.62 18.16
CA ARG A 674 -25.12 -3.13 18.81
C ARG A 674 -26.39 -3.56 18.10
N VAL A 675 -27.48 -3.60 18.85
CA VAL A 675 -28.84 -3.76 18.34
C VAL A 675 -29.54 -2.40 18.38
N ILE A 676 -30.03 -1.95 17.23
CA ILE A 676 -30.69 -0.66 17.07
C ILE A 676 -32.18 -0.79 17.35
N LYS A 677 -32.79 -1.85 16.79
CA LYS A 677 -34.23 -2.04 16.85
C LYS A 677 -34.57 -3.52 16.72
N ILE A 678 -35.59 -3.93 17.46
CA ILE A 678 -36.31 -5.18 17.24
C ILE A 678 -37.77 -4.85 17.00
N ASP A 679 -38.34 -5.41 15.94
CA ASP A 679 -39.74 -5.23 15.55
C ASP A 679 -40.48 -6.54 15.78
N GLY A 680 -40.87 -6.75 17.05
CA GLY A 680 -41.55 -7.96 17.50
C GLY A 680 -41.83 -7.90 18.98
N GLU A 681 -42.90 -8.57 19.39
CA GLU A 681 -43.28 -8.71 20.81
C GLU A 681 -42.64 -9.96 21.41
N ARG A 682 -42.06 -9.83 22.61
CA ARG A 682 -41.49 -10.98 23.32
C ARG A 682 -42.59 -12.01 23.56
N PHE A 683 -42.24 -13.27 23.38
CA PHE A 683 -43.11 -14.45 23.49
C PHE A 683 -44.23 -14.53 22.43
N ASP A 684 -44.25 -13.66 21.41
CA ASP A 684 -45.14 -13.79 20.27
C ASP A 684 -44.40 -14.41 19.08
N PHE A 685 -44.57 -15.68 18.85
CA PHE A 685 -43.95 -16.42 17.75
C PHE A 685 -44.91 -16.60 16.56
N SER A 686 -46.07 -15.94 16.61
CA SER A 686 -47.07 -16.07 15.55
C SER A 686 -46.83 -15.14 14.34
N LYS A 687 -45.97 -14.13 14.51
CA LYS A 687 -45.69 -13.10 13.52
C LYS A 687 -44.23 -13.08 13.07
N PRO A 688 -43.93 -12.69 11.84
CA PRO A 688 -42.57 -12.37 11.42
C PRO A 688 -42.00 -11.26 12.29
N THR A 689 -40.72 -11.39 12.64
CA THR A 689 -40.00 -10.43 13.49
C THR A 689 -38.71 -10.00 12.79
N ASN A 690 -38.36 -8.71 12.88
CA ASN A 690 -37.19 -8.16 12.31
C ASN A 690 -36.25 -7.62 13.40
N ILE A 691 -34.96 -7.67 13.14
CA ILE A 691 -33.92 -7.07 13.94
C ILE A 691 -33.02 -6.22 13.08
N TRP A 692 -32.61 -5.04 13.57
CA TRP A 692 -31.65 -4.15 12.97
C TRP A 692 -30.44 -4.06 13.88
N THR A 693 -29.29 -4.34 13.31
CA THR A 693 -28.02 -4.39 14.04
C THR A 693 -26.93 -3.64 13.29
N GLU A 694 -25.91 -3.25 14.02
CA GLU A 694 -24.69 -2.68 13.45
C GLU A 694 -23.48 -3.47 13.93
N TYR A 695 -22.50 -3.65 13.03
CA TYR A 695 -21.17 -4.10 13.33
C TYR A 695 -20.18 -3.03 12.95
N GLU A 696 -19.43 -2.51 13.92
CA GLU A 696 -18.30 -1.61 13.67
C GLU A 696 -17.10 -2.46 13.27
N VAL A 697 -16.76 -2.40 11.99
CA VAL A 697 -15.65 -3.17 11.43
C VAL A 697 -14.32 -2.61 11.92
N PRO A 698 -13.55 -3.34 12.76
CA PRO A 698 -12.24 -2.85 13.21
C PRO A 698 -11.26 -2.73 12.06
N ARG A 699 -10.45 -1.68 12.06
CA ARG A 699 -9.45 -1.43 11.02
C ARG A 699 -8.39 -2.52 10.94
N ASP A 700 -8.04 -3.09 12.08
CA ASP A 700 -7.03 -4.11 12.27
C ASP A 700 -7.62 -5.49 12.49
N ALA A 701 -8.86 -5.71 12.07
CA ALA A 701 -9.56 -6.98 12.23
C ALA A 701 -8.70 -8.14 11.72
N TRP A 702 -8.72 -9.24 12.47
CA TRP A 702 -7.91 -10.42 12.20
C TRP A 702 -8.13 -10.98 10.79
N TYR A 703 -9.35 -10.91 10.28
CA TYR A 703 -9.70 -11.43 8.95
C TYR A 703 -9.10 -10.60 7.81
N TYR A 704 -8.76 -9.33 8.01
CA TYR A 704 -7.99 -8.56 7.03
C TYR A 704 -6.52 -8.99 6.97
N LYS A 705 -5.95 -9.34 8.13
CA LYS A 705 -4.56 -9.80 8.22
C LYS A 705 -4.36 -11.21 7.65
N GLN A 706 -5.42 -12.03 7.66
CA GLN A 706 -5.42 -13.44 7.25
C GLN A 706 -6.02 -13.67 5.85
N ASN A 707 -6.57 -12.63 5.23
CA ASN A 707 -7.12 -12.72 3.88
C ASN A 707 -6.06 -12.30 2.85
N ALA A 708 -6.14 -12.85 1.65
CA ALA A 708 -5.26 -12.50 0.53
C ALA A 708 -5.47 -11.06 0.02
N SER A 709 -6.58 -10.42 0.36
CA SER A 709 -6.90 -9.03 0.06
C SER A 709 -7.44 -8.33 1.30
N MET A 710 -7.33 -7.00 1.36
CA MET A 710 -7.88 -6.17 2.44
C MET A 710 -9.41 -6.05 2.35
N THR A 711 -10.07 -7.15 2.06
CA THR A 711 -11.54 -7.24 1.99
C THR A 711 -12.06 -8.18 3.06
N MET A 712 -13.29 -7.93 3.52
CA MET A 712 -13.96 -8.85 4.41
C MET A 712 -14.29 -10.15 3.67
N PRO A 713 -13.86 -11.32 4.17
CA PRO A 713 -14.21 -12.60 3.58
C PRO A 713 -15.73 -12.81 3.58
N TYR A 714 -16.25 -13.48 2.56
CA TYR A 714 -17.68 -13.79 2.47
C TYR A 714 -18.20 -14.56 3.70
N ALA A 715 -17.40 -15.47 4.25
CA ALA A 715 -17.76 -16.22 5.46
C ALA A 715 -17.97 -15.30 6.67
N VAL A 716 -17.14 -14.26 6.83
CA VAL A 716 -17.29 -13.25 7.90
C VAL A 716 -18.56 -12.43 7.68
N LEU A 717 -18.84 -12.02 6.45
CA LEU A 717 -20.07 -11.29 6.10
C LEU A 717 -21.33 -12.12 6.38
N MET A 718 -21.29 -13.41 6.06
CA MET A 718 -22.37 -14.35 6.40
C MET A 718 -22.57 -14.49 7.90
N GLU A 719 -21.48 -14.58 8.67
CA GLU A 719 -21.54 -14.69 10.12
C GLU A 719 -22.12 -13.43 10.77
N ILE A 720 -21.74 -12.23 10.28
CA ILE A 720 -22.35 -10.95 10.70
C ILE A 720 -23.87 -10.95 10.50
N ALA A 721 -24.35 -11.54 9.41
CA ALA A 721 -25.79 -11.63 9.12
C ALA A 721 -26.51 -12.71 9.96
N LEU A 722 -25.82 -13.75 10.39
CA LEU A 722 -26.41 -14.89 11.12
C LEU A 722 -26.46 -14.65 12.64
N GLN A 723 -25.48 -13.97 13.23
CA GLN A 723 -25.42 -13.72 14.67
C GLN A 723 -26.66 -12.99 15.21
N PRO A 724 -27.19 -11.95 14.55
CA PRO A 724 -28.44 -11.31 14.99
C PRO A 724 -29.64 -12.26 15.05
N CYS A 725 -29.68 -13.31 14.22
CA CYS A 725 -30.78 -14.27 14.24
C CYS A 725 -30.79 -15.09 15.54
N GLY A 726 -29.61 -15.50 16.03
CA GLY A 726 -29.47 -16.18 17.32
C GLY A 726 -29.86 -15.29 18.51
N LEU A 727 -29.42 -14.03 18.48
CA LEU A 727 -29.79 -13.05 19.49
C LEU A 727 -31.30 -12.78 19.49
N LEU A 728 -31.89 -12.59 18.31
CA LEU A 728 -33.33 -12.37 18.15
C LEU A 728 -34.14 -13.53 18.76
N GLY A 729 -33.76 -14.77 18.43
CA GLY A 729 -34.41 -15.96 19.01
C GLY A 729 -34.33 -16.01 20.54
N ALA A 730 -33.19 -15.66 21.12
CA ALA A 730 -33.02 -15.56 22.56
C ALA A 730 -33.83 -14.42 23.15
N TYR A 731 -33.79 -13.21 22.58
CA TYR A 731 -34.54 -12.03 23.02
C TYR A 731 -36.04 -12.26 23.01
N LEU A 732 -36.56 -12.94 22.01
CA LEU A 732 -38.00 -13.28 21.94
C LEU A 732 -38.43 -14.33 22.96
N GLY A 733 -37.47 -14.99 23.63
CA GLY A 733 -37.78 -16.01 24.64
C GLY A 733 -38.09 -17.39 24.06
N SER A 734 -37.55 -17.73 22.86
CA SER A 734 -37.79 -19.02 22.24
C SER A 734 -37.39 -20.21 23.11
N THR A 735 -36.31 -20.05 23.86
CA THR A 735 -35.78 -21.09 24.76
C THR A 735 -36.56 -21.17 26.11
N LEU A 736 -37.17 -20.08 26.53
CA LEU A 736 -37.99 -20.05 27.76
C LEU A 736 -39.29 -20.88 27.65
N GLN A 737 -39.61 -21.37 26.48
CA GLN A 737 -40.73 -22.31 26.29
C GLN A 737 -40.43 -23.70 26.88
N PHE A 738 -39.16 -24.02 27.08
CA PHE A 738 -38.69 -25.29 27.65
C PHE A 738 -37.61 -25.01 28.72
N PRO A 739 -37.97 -24.30 29.79
CA PRO A 739 -37.02 -23.84 30.80
C PRO A 739 -36.32 -24.97 31.56
N GLU A 740 -36.85 -26.19 31.48
CA GLU A 740 -36.28 -27.39 32.08
C GLU A 740 -35.21 -28.08 31.19
N LYS A 741 -35.00 -27.62 29.96
CA LYS A 741 -34.10 -28.24 29.00
C LYS A 741 -32.89 -27.36 28.69
N ASP A 742 -31.75 -28.00 28.41
CA ASP A 742 -30.60 -27.38 27.75
C ASP A 742 -30.88 -27.29 26.27
N LEU A 743 -30.90 -26.07 25.73
CA LEU A 743 -31.21 -25.81 24.33
C LEU A 743 -30.07 -25.09 23.65
N TYR A 744 -29.78 -25.49 22.42
CA TYR A 744 -28.72 -24.94 21.59
C TYR A 744 -29.30 -24.43 20.29
N PHE A 745 -28.93 -23.20 19.93
CA PHE A 745 -29.22 -22.67 18.60
C PHE A 745 -28.35 -23.37 17.54
N ARG A 746 -28.93 -23.73 16.43
CA ARG A 746 -28.22 -24.25 15.27
C ARG A 746 -28.84 -23.68 14.02
N ASN A 747 -28.01 -23.08 13.18
CA ASN A 747 -28.41 -22.74 11.81
C ASN A 747 -28.46 -24.04 11.01
N LEU A 748 -29.60 -24.34 10.41
CA LEU A 748 -29.84 -25.60 9.72
C LEU A 748 -29.75 -25.44 8.20
N ASP A 749 -30.25 -24.35 7.72
CA ASP A 749 -30.33 -24.07 6.28
C ASP A 749 -30.36 -22.56 6.02
N GLY A 750 -29.79 -22.14 4.92
CA GLY A 750 -29.76 -20.74 4.51
C GLY A 750 -29.12 -20.56 3.13
N ASP A 751 -29.68 -19.63 2.38
CA ASP A 751 -29.15 -19.20 1.11
C ASP A 751 -28.60 -17.79 1.23
N GLY A 752 -27.36 -17.59 0.80
CA GLY A 752 -26.74 -16.27 0.71
C GLY A 752 -26.43 -15.90 -0.74
N THR A 753 -26.80 -14.69 -1.12
CA THR A 753 -26.51 -14.14 -2.46
C THR A 753 -25.71 -12.85 -2.31
N LEU A 754 -24.49 -12.84 -2.82
CA LEU A 754 -23.70 -11.63 -2.92
C LEU A 754 -24.11 -10.88 -4.19
N LEU A 755 -24.56 -9.63 -4.03
CA LEU A 755 -25.12 -8.83 -5.13
C LEU A 755 -24.05 -7.93 -5.78
N ASP A 756 -23.03 -7.45 -5.02
CA ASP A 756 -21.93 -6.60 -5.49
C ASP A 756 -20.57 -7.03 -4.92
#